data_8bdacdc2ab51a31d84a2ebf37b50f807
#
_entry.id   8bdacdc2ab51a31d84a2ebf37b50f807
#
_cell.length_a   1.000
_cell.length_b   1.000
_cell.length_c   1.000
_cell.angle_alpha   90.00
_cell.angle_beta   90.00
_cell.angle_gamma   90.00
#
_symmetry.space_group_name_H-M   'P 1'
#
loop_
_entity.id
_entity.type
_entity.pdbx_description
1 polymer ?
#
loop_
_entity_poly.entity_id
_entity_poly.type
_entity_poly.pdbx_seq_one_letter_code
_entity_poly.pdbx_strand_id
1 'polypeptide(L)'
;MAELKSSQDLVDIGSLLEEKTKEFTGTDNHLGLTLMTFPQYISSTRSIMFTSHLKQFNTLNDPQFPKIFTNYENIFGHNSSGLVKARRNYKVINKINKFEDAPGYLYATFLYDKENDFYEVIFKKQSEDLTENFGYVYKNDNLDALEIGDKVSKGDVLYKTTSYDDDNNYCYGRNARTAYLLDGGVIEDAYVISESFARSMVSRKVDIVKVSINDNDFLLNQYGEGNDCYKGFPDIGLEVDKRVICTKRRIQNSQILYDMKKSNMKKISPMNDKIYYSKGIVTDIDIYSNKEVDEIPTTEYNEQIIYYLKNQTRYYQELFDQCEEIINSGSSYSDDIGFIYRRAKNILDPNYKWKDNDTVFNNIIIEFRVEKDVRLFTGSKITGRYGDKGVVSVIRPDEEMPYDSSGRRLDVICNPLSCINRLNSFQWIELSLNHCSSQLVDRMKEMKTNKERFSALMKFMSYFNERGEKDELESYYNNLSKSEQNEFFDSIYEEGIFINYPPMWEGMPAVQKIEEIYKEFGFEKEQLYVNKWGRKIPLVNKAVVGEKYMIKLKQTSEKNFSARSTGYLSQKGLPEKSNKVRTNEQLYSTTPIKMGRDENNNLSIGVQPYILSKLHLFYRTSPFARKQVGKLFTKDVLDYEEFKIKKGYKNRNAEILNAELKSIGAHIDFGFDGMRLNVDTGETNLYNYQGASWLRTKEEMRSILLDDLLLPQFRNAYNGKEKDFDKEYQKFKKEISQEAIDKFYL
;
A
#
# COMPACT_ATOMS: atom_id res chain seq x y z
N MET A 1 31.56 -12.70 10.58
CA MET A 1 30.50 -12.21 11.50
C MET A 1 30.72 -12.75 12.89
N ALA A 2 30.90 -11.89 13.89
CA ALA A 2 30.99 -12.36 15.28
C ALA A 2 29.61 -12.87 15.69
N GLU A 3 29.47 -14.17 15.94
CA GLU A 3 28.26 -14.72 16.56
C GLU A 3 28.05 -14.04 17.91
N LEU A 4 26.96 -13.32 18.03
CA LEU A 4 26.43 -12.84 19.31
C LEU A 4 26.03 -14.07 20.15
N LYS A 5 26.90 -14.53 21.02
CA LYS A 5 26.77 -15.82 21.71
C LYS A 5 26.00 -15.82 23.02
N SER A 6 25.55 -14.64 23.51
CA SER A 6 24.84 -14.61 24.81
C SER A 6 23.83 -13.44 24.92
N SER A 7 22.88 -13.58 25.85
CA SER A 7 22.00 -12.49 26.27
C SER A 7 22.79 -11.32 26.90
N GLN A 8 23.99 -11.56 27.37
CA GLN A 8 24.91 -10.58 27.91
C GLN A 8 25.46 -9.65 26.81
N ASP A 9 25.80 -10.24 25.64
CA ASP A 9 26.27 -9.49 24.47
C ASP A 9 25.17 -8.55 23.93
N LEU A 10 23.91 -8.94 24.08
CA LEU A 10 22.74 -8.09 23.73
C LEU A 10 22.54 -6.93 24.71
N VAL A 11 22.82 -7.16 26.01
CA VAL A 11 22.80 -6.11 27.03
C VAL A 11 23.96 -5.15 26.81
N ASP A 12 25.13 -5.66 26.42
CA ASP A 12 26.30 -4.85 26.09
C ASP A 12 26.12 -4.04 24.82
N ILE A 13 25.44 -4.57 23.79
CA ILE A 13 25.04 -3.80 22.61
C ILE A 13 23.96 -2.78 22.96
N GLY A 14 23.02 -3.13 23.82
CA GLY A 14 22.02 -2.20 24.34
C GLY A 14 22.66 -1.05 25.09
N SER A 15 23.64 -1.32 25.95
CA SER A 15 24.39 -0.29 26.70
C SER A 15 25.31 0.53 25.80
N LEU A 16 25.94 -0.06 24.78
CA LEU A 16 26.72 0.64 23.75
C LEU A 16 25.83 1.55 22.87
N LEU A 17 24.63 1.09 22.53
CA LEU A 17 23.63 1.90 21.85
C LEU A 17 23.11 3.02 22.75
N GLU A 18 22.87 2.76 24.03
CA GLU A 18 22.50 3.78 25.01
C GLU A 18 23.63 4.80 25.26
N GLU A 19 24.88 4.38 25.29
CA GLU A 19 26.03 5.26 25.49
C GLU A 19 26.25 6.16 24.27
N LYS A 20 26.16 5.60 23.06
CA LYS A 20 26.23 6.38 21.81
C LYS A 20 25.00 7.24 21.56
N THR A 21 23.81 6.82 22.02
CA THR A 21 22.60 7.65 21.92
C THR A 21 22.57 8.79 22.92
N LYS A 22 23.31 8.72 24.03
CA LYS A 22 23.49 9.84 24.98
C LYS A 22 24.33 10.96 24.41
N GLU A 23 25.19 10.71 23.45
CA GLU A 23 25.95 11.75 22.72
C GLU A 23 25.05 12.49 21.71
N PHE A 24 23.96 11.88 21.26
CA PHE A 24 22.96 12.52 20.41
C PHE A 24 21.81 13.05 21.28
N THR A 25 21.81 14.33 21.60
CA THR A 25 20.76 15.01 22.36
C THR A 25 19.43 15.15 21.61
N GLY A 26 19.22 14.42 20.54
CA GLY A 26 17.96 14.34 19.81
C GLY A 26 17.19 13.09 20.20
N THR A 27 16.00 13.25 20.67
CA THR A 27 14.96 12.26 20.95
C THR A 27 14.63 11.34 19.77
N ASP A 28 15.48 11.25 18.76
CA ASP A 28 15.04 10.98 17.41
C ASP A 28 15.77 9.83 16.76
N ASN A 29 16.29 8.91 17.56
CA ASN A 29 16.68 7.61 17.04
C ASN A 29 15.45 6.81 16.64
N HIS A 30 14.75 7.37 15.65
CA HIS A 30 13.63 6.70 15.03
C HIS A 30 14.16 5.46 14.32
N LEU A 31 13.54 4.31 14.61
CA LEU A 31 13.89 3.00 14.03
C LEU A 31 14.12 3.09 12.50
N GLY A 32 13.36 3.93 11.81
CA GLY A 32 13.54 4.18 10.39
C GLY A 32 14.86 4.84 9.99
N LEU A 33 15.47 5.63 10.87
CA LEU A 33 16.74 6.27 10.57
C LEU A 33 17.93 5.30 10.71
N THR A 34 17.80 4.28 11.53
CA THR A 34 18.85 3.28 11.72
C THR A 34 19.06 2.40 10.48
N LEU A 35 18.01 2.19 9.68
CA LEU A 35 18.08 1.46 8.40
C LEU A 35 18.42 2.38 7.21
N MET A 36 18.62 3.68 7.44
CA MET A 36 18.99 4.63 6.40
C MET A 36 20.48 4.82 6.35
N THR A 37 21.09 4.54 5.22
CA THR A 37 22.48 4.94 4.96
C THR A 37 22.55 6.43 4.67
N PHE A 38 23.61 7.10 5.11
CA PHE A 38 23.88 8.53 4.86
C PHE A 38 22.85 9.55 5.41
N PRO A 39 22.25 9.37 6.61
CA PRO A 39 21.22 10.28 7.12
C PRO A 39 21.71 11.70 7.31
N GLN A 40 23.01 11.92 7.59
CA GLN A 40 23.61 13.24 7.76
C GLN A 40 23.65 14.09 6.48
N TYR A 41 23.44 13.49 5.33
CA TYR A 41 23.45 14.19 4.04
C TYR A 41 22.04 14.41 3.46
N ILE A 42 20.99 13.95 4.14
CA ILE A 42 19.61 14.04 3.66
C ILE A 42 18.84 15.15 4.38
N SER A 43 17.88 15.76 3.70
CA SER A 43 16.98 16.69 4.37
C SER A 43 16.07 15.95 5.35
N SER A 44 15.75 16.61 6.48
CA SER A 44 14.86 16.05 7.51
C SER A 44 13.52 15.60 6.95
N THR A 45 12.96 16.33 5.99
CA THR A 45 11.72 15.96 5.30
C THR A 45 11.84 14.62 4.59
N ARG A 46 12.96 14.32 3.92
CA ARG A 46 13.18 13.05 3.22
C ARG A 46 13.44 11.90 4.17
N SER A 47 14.12 12.15 5.28
CA SER A 47 14.27 11.17 6.36
C SER A 47 12.92 10.76 6.95
N ILE A 48 12.04 11.72 7.25
CA ILE A 48 10.68 11.46 7.72
C ILE A 48 9.86 10.70 6.66
N MET A 49 10.04 11.02 5.38
CA MET A 49 9.37 10.29 4.30
C MET A 49 9.82 8.83 4.24
N PHE A 50 11.11 8.53 4.34
CA PHE A 50 11.60 7.15 4.37
C PHE A 50 11.03 6.39 5.57
N THR A 51 11.05 6.98 6.75
CA THR A 51 10.43 6.42 7.95
C THR A 51 8.94 6.09 7.74
N SER A 52 8.22 6.97 7.05
CA SER A 52 6.83 6.73 6.68
C SER A 52 6.70 5.60 5.64
N HIS A 53 7.66 5.46 4.74
CA HIS A 53 7.69 4.37 3.77
C HIS A 53 7.91 3.02 4.43
N LEU A 54 8.74 2.93 5.47
CA LEU A 54 8.91 1.69 6.25
C LEU A 54 7.62 1.23 6.93
N LYS A 55 6.71 2.15 7.28
CA LYS A 55 5.35 1.80 7.75
C LYS A 55 4.39 1.37 6.64
N GLN A 56 4.78 1.55 5.39
CA GLN A 56 3.95 1.30 4.20
C GLN A 56 4.56 0.23 3.29
N PHE A 57 5.66 -0.38 3.68
CA PHE A 57 6.30 -1.38 2.84
C PHE A 57 5.49 -2.70 2.84
N ASN A 58 5.61 -3.43 1.75
CA ASN A 58 5.13 -4.78 1.63
C ASN A 58 6.31 -5.74 1.72
N THR A 59 6.21 -6.71 2.59
CA THR A 59 7.19 -7.80 2.64
C THR A 59 7.21 -8.55 1.32
N LEU A 60 8.39 -8.89 0.88
CA LEU A 60 8.59 -9.69 -0.31
C LEU A 60 8.66 -11.18 0.05
N ASN A 61 8.28 -12.05 -0.88
CA ASN A 61 8.43 -13.48 -0.70
C ASN A 61 9.91 -13.91 -0.73
N ASP A 62 10.72 -13.17 -1.49
CA ASP A 62 12.15 -13.40 -1.66
C ASP A 62 12.90 -12.07 -1.64
N PRO A 63 13.10 -11.44 -0.46
CA PRO A 63 13.89 -10.23 -0.32
C PRO A 63 15.38 -10.55 -0.35
N GLN A 64 16.20 -9.53 -0.59
CA GLN A 64 17.66 -9.61 -0.58
C GLN A 64 18.24 -8.72 0.50
N PHE A 65 19.37 -9.09 1.03
CA PHE A 65 20.15 -8.23 1.91
C PHE A 65 20.69 -7.01 1.15
N PRO A 66 20.63 -5.79 1.71
CA PRO A 66 21.11 -4.60 1.01
C PRO A 66 22.63 -4.62 0.86
N LYS A 67 23.16 -4.32 -0.34
CA LYS A 67 24.61 -4.30 -0.57
C LYS A 67 25.35 -3.21 0.21
N ILE A 68 24.70 -2.08 0.45
CA ILE A 68 25.18 -1.10 1.43
C ILE A 68 24.23 -1.17 2.62
N PHE A 69 24.73 -1.64 3.75
CA PHE A 69 23.94 -1.88 4.93
C PHE A 69 24.46 -1.07 6.14
N THR A 70 23.61 -0.93 7.15
CA THR A 70 23.92 -0.11 8.32
C THR A 70 24.39 -0.91 9.52
N ASN A 71 24.36 -2.23 9.44
CA ASN A 71 24.52 -3.20 10.52
C ASN A 71 23.32 -3.30 11.49
N TYR A 72 22.35 -2.40 11.38
CA TYR A 72 21.09 -2.53 12.14
C TYR A 72 20.19 -3.62 11.56
N GLU A 73 20.34 -3.95 10.30
CA GLU A 73 19.66 -5.08 9.65
C GLU A 73 20.00 -6.40 10.37
N ASN A 74 21.26 -6.59 10.79
CA ASN A 74 21.70 -7.76 11.55
C ASN A 74 21.07 -7.75 12.96
N ILE A 75 21.09 -6.58 13.63
CA ILE A 75 20.53 -6.43 14.99
C ILE A 75 19.02 -6.72 14.97
N PHE A 76 18.30 -6.17 13.99
CA PHE A 76 16.87 -6.41 13.85
C PHE A 76 16.57 -7.85 13.46
N GLY A 77 17.38 -8.46 12.59
CA GLY A 77 17.23 -9.84 12.22
C GLY A 77 17.23 -10.77 13.44
N HIS A 78 18.23 -10.63 14.29
CA HIS A 78 18.41 -11.53 15.43
C HIS A 78 17.45 -11.27 16.61
N ASN A 79 16.85 -10.07 16.72
CA ASN A 79 16.05 -9.64 17.88
C ASN A 79 14.57 -9.41 17.57
N SER A 80 14.11 -9.63 16.36
CA SER A 80 12.74 -9.38 15.95
C SER A 80 11.82 -10.55 16.27
N SER A 81 10.56 -10.26 16.51
CA SER A 81 9.49 -11.26 16.69
C SER A 81 9.15 -12.07 15.42
N GLY A 82 9.64 -11.65 14.26
CA GLY A 82 9.49 -12.40 13.01
C GLY A 82 10.45 -13.59 12.86
N LEU A 83 11.43 -13.71 13.75
CA LEU A 83 12.34 -14.84 13.87
C LEU A 83 12.10 -15.53 15.21
N VAL A 84 11.37 -16.63 15.19
CA VAL A 84 11.02 -17.36 16.42
C VAL A 84 12.02 -18.46 16.68
N LYS A 85 12.75 -18.29 17.78
CA LYS A 85 13.75 -19.25 18.28
C LYS A 85 13.26 -19.94 19.54
N ALA A 86 13.66 -21.17 19.72
CA ALA A 86 13.44 -21.90 20.96
C ALA A 86 14.14 -21.17 22.12
N ARG A 87 13.37 -20.77 23.13
CA ARG A 87 13.88 -20.04 24.30
C ARG A 87 14.60 -20.95 25.29
N ARG A 88 14.30 -22.25 25.24
CA ARG A 88 14.79 -23.29 26.16
C ARG A 88 14.98 -24.58 25.39
N ASN A 89 15.50 -25.60 26.07
CA ASN A 89 15.56 -26.95 25.55
C ASN A 89 14.21 -27.61 25.69
N TYR A 90 13.56 -27.93 24.58
CA TYR A 90 12.20 -28.47 24.57
C TYR A 90 12.15 -29.88 24.02
N LYS A 91 11.11 -30.60 24.42
CA LYS A 91 10.63 -31.81 23.77
C LYS A 91 9.23 -31.55 23.20
N VAL A 92 8.99 -31.95 21.96
CA VAL A 92 7.67 -31.88 21.34
C VAL A 92 6.76 -32.94 22.00
N ILE A 93 5.65 -32.50 22.60
CA ILE A 93 4.71 -33.41 23.29
C ILE A 93 3.46 -33.69 22.48
N ASN A 94 2.94 -32.71 21.75
CA ASN A 94 1.75 -32.89 20.93
C ASN A 94 1.71 -31.93 19.75
N LYS A 95 0.99 -32.35 18.68
CA LYS A 95 0.62 -31.51 17.53
C LYS A 95 -0.87 -31.65 17.27
N ILE A 96 -1.63 -30.56 17.37
CA ILE A 96 -3.09 -30.54 17.16
C ILE A 96 -3.38 -29.82 15.84
N ASN A 97 -3.96 -30.55 14.88
CA ASN A 97 -4.29 -30.03 13.55
C ASN A 97 -5.69 -29.38 13.55
N LYS A 98 -5.82 -28.21 12.92
CA LYS A 98 -7.13 -27.55 12.77
C LYS A 98 -8.06 -28.31 11.82
N PHE A 99 -7.53 -28.87 10.71
CA PHE A 99 -8.30 -29.54 9.70
C PHE A 99 -7.88 -31.01 9.58
N GLU A 100 -8.85 -31.93 9.59
CA GLU A 100 -8.58 -33.37 9.45
C GLU A 100 -8.13 -33.75 8.04
N ASP A 101 -8.82 -33.22 7.03
CA ASP A 101 -8.52 -33.52 5.61
C ASP A 101 -7.30 -32.77 5.07
N ALA A 102 -6.80 -31.79 5.81
CA ALA A 102 -5.60 -31.04 5.47
C ALA A 102 -4.64 -30.96 6.68
N PRO A 103 -4.16 -32.12 7.18
CA PRO A 103 -3.23 -32.14 8.31
C PRO A 103 -1.93 -31.41 7.94
N GLY A 104 -1.37 -30.70 8.90
CA GLY A 104 -0.16 -29.91 8.66
C GLY A 104 -0.38 -28.54 8.01
N TYR A 105 -1.61 -28.19 7.58
CA TYR A 105 -1.90 -26.86 7.03
C TYR A 105 -1.86 -25.78 8.09
N LEU A 106 -2.64 -25.96 9.17
CA LEU A 106 -2.64 -25.13 10.39
C LEU A 106 -2.67 -26.06 11.60
N TYR A 107 -1.73 -25.88 12.52
CA TYR A 107 -1.67 -26.68 13.74
C TYR A 107 -1.03 -25.92 14.90
N ALA A 108 -1.25 -26.43 16.11
CA ALA A 108 -0.59 -26.02 17.33
C ALA A 108 0.43 -27.10 17.75
N THR A 109 1.66 -26.71 18.07
CA THR A 109 2.72 -27.59 18.60
C THR A 109 2.93 -27.26 20.05
N PHE A 110 2.78 -28.25 20.94
CA PHE A 110 3.04 -28.13 22.37
C PHE A 110 4.45 -28.61 22.69
N LEU A 111 5.19 -27.78 23.41
CA LEU A 111 6.58 -27.98 23.76
C LEU A 111 6.73 -28.05 25.29
N TYR A 112 7.59 -28.94 25.78
CA TYR A 112 7.85 -29.11 27.20
C TYR A 112 9.35 -29.03 27.52
N ASP A 113 9.70 -28.16 28.45
CA ASP A 113 11.02 -28.05 29.04
C ASP A 113 11.07 -28.83 30.35
N LYS A 114 11.77 -29.95 30.33
CA LYS A 114 11.89 -30.86 31.52
C LYS A 114 12.71 -30.24 32.64
N GLU A 115 13.68 -29.39 32.34
CA GLU A 115 14.60 -28.84 33.36
C GLU A 115 13.89 -27.80 34.23
N ASN A 116 13.02 -27.01 33.63
CA ASN A 116 12.30 -25.93 34.33
C ASN A 116 10.82 -26.24 34.56
N ASP A 117 10.38 -27.45 34.24
CA ASP A 117 8.94 -27.83 34.27
C ASP A 117 8.05 -26.79 33.64
N PHE A 118 8.31 -26.48 32.36
CA PHE A 118 7.68 -25.37 31.66
C PHE A 118 7.10 -25.81 30.32
N TYR A 119 5.87 -25.39 30.04
CA TYR A 119 5.17 -25.65 28.79
C TYR A 119 5.05 -24.41 27.93
N GLU A 120 5.24 -24.57 26.62
CA GLU A 120 5.05 -23.52 25.60
C GLU A 120 4.22 -24.08 24.45
N VAL A 121 3.48 -23.22 23.76
CA VAL A 121 2.71 -23.57 22.55
C VAL A 121 3.07 -22.66 21.41
N ILE A 122 3.25 -23.24 20.23
CA ILE A 122 3.58 -22.54 19.00
C ILE A 122 2.57 -22.89 17.93
N PHE A 123 2.01 -21.86 17.28
CA PHE A 123 1.08 -22.02 16.18
C PHE A 123 1.77 -21.90 14.84
N LYS A 124 1.53 -22.87 13.97
CA LYS A 124 1.88 -22.69 12.57
C LYS A 124 0.91 -21.68 11.95
N LYS A 125 1.50 -20.68 11.31
CA LYS A 125 0.79 -19.69 10.50
C LYS A 125 1.34 -19.74 9.07
N GLN A 126 0.49 -19.57 8.07
CA GLN A 126 0.95 -19.44 6.68
C GLN A 126 1.40 -18.01 6.40
N SER A 127 0.58 -17.07 6.81
CA SER A 127 0.87 -15.65 6.70
C SER A 127 0.18 -14.86 7.82
N GLU A 128 0.63 -13.65 8.04
CA GLU A 128 0.00 -12.71 8.98
C GLU A 128 -0.27 -11.39 8.28
N ASP A 129 -1.50 -10.89 8.37
CA ASP A 129 -1.88 -9.62 7.76
C ASP A 129 -1.24 -8.46 8.51
N LEU A 130 -0.54 -7.60 7.79
CA LEU A 130 0.16 -6.44 8.35
C LEU A 130 -0.49 -5.13 7.96
N THR A 131 -0.61 -4.85 6.67
CA THR A 131 -1.14 -3.58 6.17
C THR A 131 -1.94 -3.77 4.88
N GLU A 132 -3.20 -3.33 4.90
CA GLU A 132 -4.03 -3.28 3.70
C GLU A 132 -4.05 -4.59 2.90
N ASN A 133 -4.18 -5.71 3.59
CA ASN A 133 -4.21 -7.06 3.06
C ASN A 133 -2.88 -7.58 2.49
N PHE A 134 -1.76 -6.91 2.75
CA PHE A 134 -0.44 -7.49 2.55
C PHE A 134 0.16 -7.89 3.88
N GLY A 135 0.81 -9.02 3.92
CA GLY A 135 1.31 -9.58 5.16
C GLY A 135 2.62 -10.33 5.02
N TYR A 136 3.12 -10.74 6.16
CA TYR A 136 4.30 -11.60 6.24
C TYR A 136 3.94 -13.02 5.82
N VAL A 137 4.81 -13.64 5.05
CA VAL A 137 4.79 -15.09 4.79
C VAL A 137 5.75 -15.75 5.76
N TYR A 138 5.35 -16.88 6.33
CA TYR A 138 6.18 -17.64 7.26
C TYR A 138 6.83 -18.82 6.53
N LYS A 139 8.15 -18.99 6.72
CA LYS A 139 8.90 -20.20 6.38
C LYS A 139 8.83 -21.13 7.60
N ASN A 140 8.04 -22.19 7.48
CA ASN A 140 7.76 -23.13 8.58
C ASN A 140 8.53 -24.43 8.47
N ASP A 141 9.50 -24.55 7.57
CA ASP A 141 10.17 -25.81 7.24
C ASP A 141 10.70 -26.55 8.48
N ASN A 142 11.33 -25.82 9.40
CA ASN A 142 11.84 -26.41 10.62
C ASN A 142 10.71 -26.89 11.56
N LEU A 143 9.63 -26.10 11.69
CA LEU A 143 8.49 -26.46 12.52
C LEU A 143 7.70 -27.65 11.94
N ASP A 144 7.61 -27.71 10.62
CA ASP A 144 6.95 -28.81 9.90
C ASP A 144 7.74 -30.15 10.06
N ALA A 145 9.07 -30.07 10.08
CA ALA A 145 9.95 -31.24 10.23
C ALA A 145 9.91 -31.86 11.63
N LEU A 146 9.46 -31.12 12.65
CA LEU A 146 9.40 -31.67 14.02
C LEU A 146 8.29 -32.70 14.16
N GLU A 147 8.60 -33.85 14.77
CA GLU A 147 7.63 -34.88 15.14
C GLU A 147 7.44 -34.95 16.67
N ILE A 148 6.36 -35.62 17.10
CA ILE A 148 6.11 -35.82 18.53
C ILE A 148 7.23 -36.68 19.13
N GLY A 149 7.87 -36.14 20.15
CA GLY A 149 8.99 -36.77 20.83
C GLY A 149 10.36 -36.16 20.50
N ASP A 150 10.44 -35.35 19.44
CA ASP A 150 11.69 -34.68 19.04
C ASP A 150 12.18 -33.68 20.08
N LYS A 151 13.46 -33.44 20.06
CA LYS A 151 14.16 -32.48 20.93
C LYS A 151 14.51 -31.25 20.13
N VAL A 152 14.25 -30.09 20.72
CA VAL A 152 14.59 -28.78 20.18
C VAL A 152 15.56 -28.13 21.17
N SER A 153 16.68 -27.68 20.69
CA SER A 153 17.71 -27.03 21.53
C SER A 153 17.44 -25.52 21.66
N LYS A 154 17.85 -24.95 22.77
CA LYS A 154 17.79 -23.50 22.96
C LYS A 154 18.54 -22.78 21.84
N GLY A 155 17.89 -21.82 21.18
CA GLY A 155 18.46 -21.06 20.08
C GLY A 155 18.10 -21.58 18.69
N ASP A 156 17.57 -22.82 18.57
CA ASP A 156 17.12 -23.35 17.29
C ASP A 156 15.99 -22.49 16.72
N VAL A 157 16.07 -22.19 15.43
CA VAL A 157 15.01 -21.44 14.72
C VAL A 157 13.84 -22.37 14.45
N LEU A 158 12.69 -22.05 15.00
CA LEU A 158 11.46 -22.83 14.81
C LEU A 158 10.75 -22.43 13.51
N TYR A 159 10.58 -21.14 13.31
CA TYR A 159 10.10 -20.56 12.06
C TYR A 159 10.56 -19.11 11.92
N LYS A 160 10.57 -18.60 10.71
CA LYS A 160 10.88 -17.20 10.40
C LYS A 160 9.99 -16.67 9.29
N THR A 161 9.84 -15.35 9.24
CA THR A 161 9.19 -14.73 8.08
C THR A 161 10.14 -14.70 6.88
N THR A 162 9.59 -14.49 5.69
CA THR A 162 10.41 -14.31 4.47
C THR A 162 11.30 -13.06 4.51
N SER A 163 11.11 -12.17 5.48
CA SER A 163 11.94 -10.97 5.66
C SER A 163 13.33 -11.26 6.26
N TYR A 164 13.75 -12.52 6.33
CA TYR A 164 15.07 -12.91 6.83
C TYR A 164 15.77 -13.79 5.81
N ASP A 165 17.05 -13.46 5.55
CA ASP A 165 17.93 -14.32 4.77
C ASP A 165 18.31 -15.61 5.53
N ASP A 166 19.22 -16.39 4.95
CA ASP A 166 19.62 -17.65 5.57
C ASP A 166 20.48 -17.43 6.82
N ASP A 167 21.18 -16.31 6.91
CA ASP A 167 21.96 -15.88 8.08
C ASP A 167 21.11 -15.16 9.13
N ASN A 168 19.80 -15.09 8.93
CA ASN A 168 18.82 -14.42 9.77
C ASN A 168 18.99 -12.90 9.88
N ASN A 169 19.53 -12.25 8.86
CA ASN A 169 19.57 -10.81 8.76
C ASN A 169 18.24 -10.29 8.21
N TYR A 170 17.85 -9.09 8.62
CA TYR A 170 16.60 -8.48 8.19
C TYR A 170 16.69 -7.92 6.77
N CYS A 171 15.83 -8.42 5.90
CA CYS A 171 15.71 -8.05 4.50
C CYS A 171 14.31 -7.47 4.22
N TYR A 172 14.24 -6.30 3.60
CA TYR A 172 12.96 -5.59 3.38
C TYR A 172 12.76 -5.07 1.95
N GLY A 173 13.67 -5.40 1.02
CA GLY A 173 13.64 -5.01 -0.39
C GLY A 173 14.52 -5.90 -1.26
N ARG A 174 14.86 -5.41 -2.45
CA ARG A 174 15.78 -6.08 -3.39
C ARG A 174 16.77 -5.09 -3.98
N ASN A 175 17.96 -5.57 -4.27
CA ASN A 175 18.96 -4.81 -5.03
C ASN A 175 18.56 -4.80 -6.51
N ALA A 176 18.52 -3.63 -7.11
CA ALA A 176 18.13 -3.42 -8.51
C ALA A 176 19.24 -2.71 -9.27
N ARG A 177 19.70 -3.28 -10.38
CA ARG A 177 20.66 -2.64 -11.26
C ARG A 177 20.02 -1.41 -11.90
N THR A 178 20.47 -0.23 -11.53
CA THR A 178 19.79 1.03 -11.79
C THR A 178 20.70 2.04 -12.50
N ALA A 179 20.11 2.85 -13.36
CA ALA A 179 20.74 4.05 -13.89
C ALA A 179 19.72 5.21 -13.93
N TYR A 180 20.25 6.44 -13.84
CA TYR A 180 19.46 7.67 -14.02
C TYR A 180 19.57 8.12 -15.47
N LEU A 181 18.50 7.94 -16.22
CA LEU A 181 18.43 8.23 -17.64
C LEU A 181 17.18 9.03 -17.98
N LEU A 182 17.28 9.91 -18.96
CA LEU A 182 16.09 10.55 -19.55
C LEU A 182 15.43 9.55 -20.49
N ASP A 183 14.20 9.18 -20.15
CA ASP A 183 13.38 8.25 -20.91
C ASP A 183 11.94 8.76 -20.95
N GLY A 184 11.22 8.48 -22.03
CA GLY A 184 9.81 8.91 -22.17
C GLY A 184 8.86 8.33 -21.13
N GLY A 185 9.24 7.23 -20.48
CA GLY A 185 8.47 6.59 -19.40
C GLY A 185 8.79 7.13 -17.99
N VAL A 186 9.86 7.90 -17.81
CA VAL A 186 10.28 8.44 -16.50
C VAL A 186 9.94 9.93 -16.37
N ILE A 187 8.66 10.25 -16.31
CA ILE A 187 8.17 11.60 -16.07
C ILE A 187 8.03 11.81 -14.55
N GLU A 188 8.58 12.91 -14.02
CA GLU A 188 8.64 13.24 -12.60
C GLU A 188 9.24 12.09 -11.76
N ASP A 189 8.50 11.52 -10.83
CA ASP A 189 8.91 10.42 -9.93
C ASP A 189 8.57 9.02 -10.50
N ALA A 190 8.34 8.89 -11.79
CA ALA A 190 8.03 7.61 -12.39
C ALA A 190 9.27 6.73 -12.57
N TYR A 191 9.08 5.41 -12.52
CA TYR A 191 10.09 4.40 -12.77
C TYR A 191 9.71 3.56 -13.99
N VAL A 192 10.68 3.27 -14.83
CA VAL A 192 10.59 2.20 -15.83
C VAL A 192 11.35 1.00 -15.28
N ILE A 193 10.73 -0.16 -15.29
CA ILE A 193 11.33 -1.38 -14.75
C ILE A 193 11.32 -2.52 -15.76
N SER A 194 12.23 -3.47 -15.60
CA SER A 194 12.26 -4.70 -16.38
C SER A 194 11.18 -5.67 -15.97
N GLU A 195 10.79 -6.57 -16.86
CA GLU A 195 9.81 -7.60 -16.55
C GLU A 195 10.34 -8.62 -15.52
N SER A 196 11.62 -8.98 -15.63
CA SER A 196 12.30 -9.85 -14.66
C SER A 196 12.30 -9.24 -13.26
N PHE A 197 12.64 -7.95 -13.13
CA PHE A 197 12.57 -7.25 -11.85
C PHE A 197 11.15 -7.15 -11.32
N ALA A 198 10.16 -6.89 -12.18
CA ALA A 198 8.76 -6.88 -11.77
C ALA A 198 8.28 -8.24 -11.23
N ARG A 199 8.77 -9.34 -11.81
CA ARG A 199 8.48 -10.70 -11.35
C ARG A 199 9.21 -11.06 -10.05
N SER A 200 10.38 -10.49 -9.78
CA SER A 200 11.14 -10.76 -8.54
C SER A 200 10.54 -10.03 -7.32
N MET A 201 9.81 -8.94 -7.51
CA MET A 201 9.21 -8.13 -6.44
C MET A 201 7.79 -8.64 -6.07
N VAL A 202 7.71 -9.91 -5.68
CA VAL A 202 6.45 -10.57 -5.31
C VAL A 202 6.17 -10.39 -3.83
N SER A 203 4.92 -10.07 -3.49
CA SER A 203 4.42 -9.98 -2.12
C SER A 203 3.16 -10.81 -1.95
N ARG A 204 2.96 -11.40 -0.78
CA ARG A 204 1.74 -12.11 -0.42
C ARG A 204 0.63 -11.12 -0.08
N LYS A 205 -0.51 -11.27 -0.75
CA LYS A 205 -1.75 -10.57 -0.42
C LYS A 205 -2.72 -11.54 0.22
N VAL A 206 -3.31 -11.11 1.33
CA VAL A 206 -4.29 -11.87 2.11
C VAL A 206 -5.63 -11.18 1.99
N ASP A 207 -6.59 -11.81 1.34
CA ASP A 207 -7.96 -11.31 1.26
C ASP A 207 -8.82 -12.06 2.28
N ILE A 208 -9.44 -11.35 3.21
CA ILE A 208 -10.42 -11.89 4.16
C ILE A 208 -11.80 -11.63 3.60
N VAL A 209 -12.52 -12.69 3.25
CA VAL A 209 -13.86 -12.61 2.67
C VAL A 209 -14.87 -13.14 3.65
N LYS A 210 -15.75 -12.25 4.14
CA LYS A 210 -16.84 -12.60 5.09
C LYS A 210 -18.14 -12.80 4.33
N VAL A 211 -18.74 -13.96 4.51
CA VAL A 211 -20.02 -14.34 3.91
C VAL A 211 -21.04 -14.58 5.01
N SER A 212 -22.05 -13.73 5.08
CA SER A 212 -23.16 -13.86 6.02
C SER A 212 -24.32 -14.62 5.38
N ILE A 213 -24.76 -15.70 6.01
CA ILE A 213 -25.84 -16.58 5.55
C ILE A 213 -27.00 -16.50 6.54
N ASN A 214 -28.14 -15.96 6.12
CA ASN A 214 -29.37 -15.93 6.88
C ASN A 214 -30.20 -17.18 6.61
N ASP A 215 -31.29 -17.39 7.36
CA ASP A 215 -32.17 -18.56 7.21
C ASP A 215 -32.81 -18.69 5.82
N ASN A 216 -32.94 -17.58 5.11
CA ASN A 216 -33.47 -17.56 3.74
C ASN A 216 -32.38 -17.60 2.66
N ASP A 217 -31.12 -17.72 3.04
CA ASP A 217 -30.01 -17.72 2.10
C ASP A 217 -29.39 -19.13 1.99
N PHE A 218 -28.93 -19.49 0.81
CA PHE A 218 -28.14 -20.69 0.60
C PHE A 218 -27.03 -20.45 -0.42
N LEU A 219 -25.98 -21.26 -0.38
CA LEU A 219 -24.88 -21.20 -1.31
C LEU A 219 -25.14 -22.09 -2.53
N LEU A 220 -24.80 -21.64 -3.72
CA LEU A 220 -24.92 -22.43 -4.94
C LEU A 220 -23.80 -23.49 -5.00
N ASN A 221 -24.09 -24.68 -5.50
CA ASN A 221 -23.08 -25.71 -5.76
C ASN A 221 -22.12 -25.25 -6.88
N GLN A 222 -20.96 -24.78 -6.53
CA GLN A 222 -19.94 -24.27 -7.47
C GLN A 222 -18.68 -25.13 -7.54
N TYR A 223 -18.40 -25.89 -6.48
CA TYR A 223 -17.20 -26.69 -6.31
C TYR A 223 -17.48 -28.19 -6.18
N GLY A 224 -18.77 -28.61 -6.12
CA GLY A 224 -19.15 -30.00 -6.08
C GLY A 224 -19.17 -30.61 -7.45
N GLU A 225 -18.65 -31.83 -7.57
CA GLU A 225 -18.66 -32.60 -8.80
C GLU A 225 -19.93 -33.47 -8.93
N GLY A 226 -20.62 -33.34 -10.06
CA GLY A 226 -21.80 -34.14 -10.35
C GLY A 226 -23.05 -33.84 -9.50
N ASN A 227 -23.91 -34.83 -9.31
CA ASN A 227 -25.12 -34.70 -8.53
C ASN A 227 -24.97 -35.15 -7.06
N ASP A 228 -23.87 -35.83 -6.74
CA ASP A 228 -23.73 -36.53 -5.45
C ASP A 228 -22.91 -35.73 -4.41
N CYS A 229 -22.16 -34.72 -4.83
CA CYS A 229 -21.40 -33.88 -3.96
C CYS A 229 -21.85 -32.41 -4.06
N TYR A 230 -22.26 -31.83 -2.94
CA TYR A 230 -22.64 -30.42 -2.88
C TYR A 230 -21.60 -29.61 -2.14
N LYS A 231 -20.88 -28.73 -2.86
CA LYS A 231 -19.90 -27.82 -2.29
C LYS A 231 -20.17 -26.39 -2.74
N GLY A 232 -20.56 -25.55 -1.80
CA GLY A 232 -20.90 -24.13 -2.05
C GLY A 232 -19.68 -23.21 -2.12
N PHE A 233 -18.54 -23.65 -1.57
CA PHE A 233 -17.29 -22.89 -1.50
C PHE A 233 -16.06 -23.82 -1.62
N PRO A 234 -14.86 -23.29 -1.92
CA PRO A 234 -13.66 -24.09 -2.05
C PRO A 234 -13.18 -24.63 -0.71
N ASP A 235 -12.62 -25.82 -0.71
CA ASP A 235 -11.97 -26.40 0.47
C ASP A 235 -10.59 -25.80 0.70
N ILE A 236 -10.02 -26.06 1.89
CA ILE A 236 -8.67 -25.64 2.27
C ILE A 236 -7.64 -26.16 1.25
N GLY A 237 -6.72 -25.29 0.85
CA GLY A 237 -5.65 -25.59 -0.10
C GLY A 237 -6.08 -25.49 -1.57
N LEU A 238 -7.37 -25.29 -1.86
CA LEU A 238 -7.84 -25.16 -3.23
C LEU A 238 -7.56 -23.75 -3.80
N GLU A 239 -7.07 -23.69 -5.04
CA GLU A 239 -6.90 -22.44 -5.76
C GLU A 239 -8.23 -21.98 -6.38
N VAL A 240 -8.59 -20.71 -6.14
CA VAL A 240 -9.80 -20.07 -6.67
C VAL A 240 -9.50 -19.41 -8.01
N ASP A 241 -9.50 -20.19 -9.09
CA ASP A 241 -9.14 -19.70 -10.44
C ASP A 241 -10.17 -18.75 -11.04
N LYS A 242 -11.45 -19.03 -10.85
CA LYS A 242 -12.57 -18.30 -11.46
C LYS A 242 -12.92 -17.00 -10.74
N ARG A 243 -12.13 -16.58 -9.76
CA ARG A 243 -12.33 -15.40 -8.93
C ARG A 243 -13.65 -15.39 -8.13
N VAL A 244 -14.40 -16.45 -8.09
CA VAL A 244 -15.64 -16.57 -7.32
C VAL A 244 -15.42 -17.56 -6.19
N ILE A 245 -15.50 -17.11 -4.94
CA ILE A 245 -15.44 -17.98 -3.75
C ILE A 245 -16.75 -18.70 -3.57
N CYS A 246 -17.84 -17.95 -3.54
CA CYS A 246 -19.18 -18.54 -3.46
C CYS A 246 -20.22 -17.56 -4.02
N THR A 247 -21.38 -18.11 -4.35
CA THR A 247 -22.56 -17.32 -4.72
C THR A 247 -23.68 -17.66 -3.75
N LYS A 248 -24.15 -16.63 -3.07
CA LYS A 248 -25.29 -16.72 -2.15
C LYS A 248 -26.57 -16.34 -2.87
N ARG A 249 -27.59 -17.20 -2.79
CA ARG A 249 -28.92 -16.98 -3.36
C ARG A 249 -29.95 -16.88 -2.24
N ARG A 250 -30.90 -15.98 -2.37
CA ARG A 250 -31.99 -15.78 -1.41
C ARG A 250 -33.31 -16.31 -1.92
N ILE A 251 -34.07 -16.93 -1.05
CA ILE A 251 -35.46 -17.35 -1.27
C ILE A 251 -36.40 -16.58 -0.36
N GLN A 252 -37.69 -16.56 -0.72
CA GLN A 252 -38.70 -15.81 0.05
C GLN A 252 -39.11 -16.51 1.34
N ASN A 253 -39.09 -17.83 1.38
CA ASN A 253 -39.50 -18.61 2.55
C ASN A 253 -38.45 -19.72 2.83
N SER A 254 -37.85 -19.68 4.01
CA SER A 254 -36.83 -20.64 4.45
C SER A 254 -37.34 -22.08 4.52
N GLN A 255 -38.63 -22.30 4.82
CA GLN A 255 -39.20 -23.65 4.85
C GLN A 255 -39.09 -24.40 3.53
N ILE A 256 -39.05 -23.68 2.40
CA ILE A 256 -38.85 -24.28 1.09
C ILE A 256 -37.49 -24.94 0.95
N LEU A 257 -36.48 -24.45 1.67
CA LEU A 257 -35.12 -25.03 1.65
C LEU A 257 -35.06 -26.44 2.23
N TYR A 258 -35.91 -26.77 3.20
CA TYR A 258 -35.91 -28.08 3.83
C TYR A 258 -36.41 -29.21 2.90
N ASP A 259 -37.33 -28.86 2.01
CA ASP A 259 -37.98 -29.85 1.13
C ASP A 259 -37.49 -29.76 -0.33
N MET A 260 -36.57 -28.83 -0.64
CA MET A 260 -36.19 -28.57 -2.02
C MET A 260 -35.14 -29.54 -2.53
N LYS A 261 -35.48 -30.20 -3.64
CA LYS A 261 -34.52 -31.06 -4.38
C LYS A 261 -33.48 -30.18 -5.12
N LYS A 262 -32.22 -30.68 -5.21
CA LYS A 262 -31.13 -30.04 -5.99
C LYS A 262 -31.54 -29.58 -7.40
N SER A 263 -32.35 -30.38 -8.09
CA SER A 263 -32.84 -30.07 -9.44
C SER A 263 -33.72 -28.83 -9.54
N ASN A 264 -34.37 -28.43 -8.42
CA ASN A 264 -35.28 -27.28 -8.38
C ASN A 264 -34.54 -26.00 -8.02
N MET A 265 -33.35 -26.08 -7.49
CA MET A 265 -32.54 -24.87 -7.11
C MET A 265 -32.22 -23.98 -8.29
N LYS A 266 -32.00 -24.60 -9.50
CA LYS A 266 -31.75 -23.87 -10.75
C LYS A 266 -32.97 -23.05 -11.22
N LYS A 267 -34.20 -23.37 -10.73
CA LYS A 267 -35.44 -22.70 -11.09
C LYS A 267 -35.69 -21.41 -10.27
N ILE A 268 -34.93 -21.18 -9.18
CA ILE A 268 -35.05 -19.98 -8.38
C ILE A 268 -34.40 -18.81 -9.12
N SER A 269 -35.08 -17.68 -9.14
CA SER A 269 -34.61 -16.47 -9.82
C SER A 269 -33.23 -16.03 -9.32
N PRO A 270 -32.25 -15.77 -10.22
CA PRO A 270 -30.93 -15.27 -9.84
C PRO A 270 -30.89 -13.77 -9.52
N MET A 271 -32.04 -13.07 -9.55
CA MET A 271 -32.10 -11.61 -9.36
C MET A 271 -31.53 -11.13 -8.02
N ASN A 272 -31.50 -12.01 -7.02
CA ASN A 272 -31.00 -11.69 -5.67
C ASN A 272 -29.67 -12.40 -5.36
N ASP A 273 -28.96 -12.87 -6.38
CA ASP A 273 -27.68 -13.52 -6.19
C ASP A 273 -26.63 -12.50 -5.73
N LYS A 274 -25.91 -12.86 -4.66
CA LYS A 274 -24.74 -12.12 -4.20
C LYS A 274 -23.49 -12.97 -4.42
N ILE A 275 -22.60 -12.47 -5.27
CA ILE A 275 -21.37 -13.17 -5.64
C ILE A 275 -20.23 -12.58 -4.80
N TYR A 276 -19.45 -13.46 -4.17
CA TYR A 276 -18.25 -13.10 -3.42
C TYR A 276 -17.01 -13.45 -4.23
N TYR A 277 -16.13 -12.47 -4.39
CA TYR A 277 -14.96 -12.57 -5.26
C TYR A 277 -13.67 -12.56 -4.48
N SER A 278 -12.78 -13.47 -4.80
CA SER A 278 -11.36 -13.40 -4.54
C SER A 278 -10.62 -14.33 -5.50
N LYS A 279 -9.31 -14.20 -5.58
CA LYS A 279 -8.44 -15.08 -6.37
C LYS A 279 -7.25 -15.45 -5.51
N GLY A 280 -6.91 -16.74 -5.46
CA GLY A 280 -5.77 -17.26 -4.72
C GLY A 280 -6.08 -18.60 -4.09
N ILE A 281 -5.26 -19.00 -3.13
CA ILE A 281 -5.40 -20.28 -2.40
C ILE A 281 -6.14 -20.00 -1.09
N VAL A 282 -7.14 -20.83 -0.78
CA VAL A 282 -7.84 -20.77 0.50
C VAL A 282 -6.96 -21.37 1.59
N THR A 283 -6.53 -20.52 2.53
CA THR A 283 -5.59 -20.94 3.59
C THR A 283 -6.23 -21.14 4.93
N ASP A 284 -7.40 -20.54 5.17
CA ASP A 284 -8.17 -20.77 6.39
C ASP A 284 -9.67 -20.56 6.14
N ILE A 285 -10.48 -21.30 6.88
CA ILE A 285 -11.94 -21.17 6.90
C ILE A 285 -12.39 -21.21 8.36
N ASP A 286 -12.98 -20.11 8.82
CA ASP A 286 -13.62 -20.00 10.11
C ASP A 286 -15.13 -19.81 9.96
N ILE A 287 -15.90 -20.56 10.76
CA ILE A 287 -17.34 -20.44 10.78
C ILE A 287 -17.80 -19.97 12.15
N TYR A 288 -18.52 -18.86 12.15
CA TYR A 288 -19.11 -18.28 13.36
C TYR A 288 -20.62 -18.47 13.31
N SER A 289 -21.15 -19.22 14.27
CA SER A 289 -22.58 -19.48 14.41
C SER A 289 -23.00 -19.36 15.89
N ASN A 290 -24.11 -18.68 16.13
CA ASN A 290 -24.75 -18.66 17.43
C ASN A 290 -25.86 -19.71 17.56
N LYS A 291 -26.03 -20.55 16.51
CA LYS A 291 -26.91 -21.72 16.50
C LYS A 291 -26.08 -22.95 16.83
N GLU A 292 -26.65 -23.85 17.59
CA GLU A 292 -26.06 -25.16 17.78
C GLU A 292 -26.03 -25.94 16.47
N VAL A 293 -25.13 -26.92 16.37
CA VAL A 293 -24.98 -27.71 15.15
C VAL A 293 -26.28 -28.41 14.78
N ASP A 294 -27.02 -28.86 15.80
CA ASP A 294 -28.29 -29.54 15.62
C ASP A 294 -29.46 -28.62 15.23
N GLU A 295 -29.33 -27.33 15.46
CA GLU A 295 -30.26 -26.30 14.99
C GLU A 295 -30.05 -25.87 13.53
N ILE A 296 -28.90 -26.21 12.97
CA ILE A 296 -28.59 -25.94 11.54
C ILE A 296 -29.27 -27.06 10.74
N PRO A 297 -30.16 -26.71 9.79
CA PRO A 297 -30.79 -27.73 8.97
C PRO A 297 -29.78 -28.63 8.28
N THR A 298 -29.84 -29.95 8.53
CA THR A 298 -29.00 -30.96 7.90
C THR A 298 -29.44 -31.21 6.46
N THR A 299 -29.45 -30.17 5.65
CA THR A 299 -29.72 -30.26 4.21
C THR A 299 -28.41 -30.37 3.46
N GLU A 300 -28.40 -30.98 2.29
CA GLU A 300 -27.22 -31.13 1.44
C GLU A 300 -26.48 -29.81 1.20
N TYR A 301 -27.16 -28.66 1.27
CA TYR A 301 -26.53 -27.32 1.08
C TYR A 301 -25.70 -26.88 2.28
N ASN A 302 -25.91 -27.45 3.44
CA ASN A 302 -25.27 -27.08 4.69
C ASN A 302 -24.24 -28.12 5.16
N GLU A 303 -24.13 -29.26 4.50
CA GLU A 303 -23.18 -30.33 4.88
C GLU A 303 -21.75 -29.82 5.00
N GLN A 304 -21.29 -29.03 4.03
CA GLN A 304 -19.93 -28.45 4.06
C GLN A 304 -19.77 -27.45 5.20
N ILE A 305 -20.77 -26.63 5.51
CA ILE A 305 -20.76 -25.68 6.64
C ILE A 305 -20.68 -26.44 7.96
N ILE A 306 -21.50 -27.48 8.11
CA ILE A 306 -21.53 -28.33 9.31
C ILE A 306 -20.19 -29.06 9.49
N TYR A 307 -19.60 -29.55 8.40
CA TYR A 307 -18.28 -30.20 8.42
C TYR A 307 -17.20 -29.27 8.99
N TYR A 308 -17.07 -28.06 8.45
CA TYR A 308 -16.07 -27.09 8.95
C TYR A 308 -16.37 -26.62 10.38
N LEU A 309 -17.63 -26.46 10.75
CA LEU A 309 -18.02 -26.11 12.12
C LEU A 309 -17.64 -27.23 13.12
N LYS A 310 -17.88 -28.50 12.76
CA LYS A 310 -17.47 -29.67 13.57
C LYS A 310 -15.94 -29.74 13.71
N ASN A 311 -15.20 -29.56 12.63
CA ASN A 311 -13.72 -29.50 12.66
C ASN A 311 -13.22 -28.41 13.60
N GLN A 312 -13.82 -27.23 13.52
CA GLN A 312 -13.46 -26.11 14.39
C GLN A 312 -13.77 -26.41 15.87
N THR A 313 -14.93 -26.97 16.15
CA THR A 313 -15.30 -27.37 17.53
C THR A 313 -14.36 -28.43 18.06
N ARG A 314 -14.05 -29.48 17.28
CA ARG A 314 -13.06 -30.51 17.63
C ARG A 314 -11.70 -29.90 17.93
N TYR A 315 -11.20 -29.01 17.09
CA TYR A 315 -9.92 -28.35 17.28
C TYR A 315 -9.85 -27.57 18.60
N TYR A 316 -10.88 -26.81 18.91
CA TYR A 316 -10.93 -26.09 20.19
C TYR A 316 -11.12 -27.02 21.39
N GLN A 317 -11.81 -28.15 21.23
CA GLN A 317 -11.93 -29.16 22.30
C GLN A 317 -10.56 -29.79 22.59
N GLU A 318 -9.83 -30.23 21.58
CA GLU A 318 -8.49 -30.81 21.75
C GLU A 318 -7.52 -29.80 22.38
N LEU A 319 -7.57 -28.52 21.95
CA LEU A 319 -6.77 -27.44 22.56
C LEU A 319 -7.15 -27.22 24.03
N PHE A 320 -8.44 -27.22 24.33
CA PHE A 320 -8.93 -27.05 25.70
C PHE A 320 -8.44 -28.18 26.60
N ASP A 321 -8.64 -29.43 26.19
CA ASP A 321 -8.25 -30.61 26.94
C ASP A 321 -6.75 -30.64 27.21
N GLN A 322 -5.92 -30.34 26.20
CA GLN A 322 -4.46 -30.28 26.36
C GLN A 322 -4.02 -29.15 27.29
N CYS A 323 -4.63 -27.96 27.17
CA CYS A 323 -4.32 -26.84 28.05
C CYS A 323 -4.80 -27.11 29.49
N GLU A 324 -5.95 -27.74 29.67
CA GLU A 324 -6.51 -28.10 30.98
C GLU A 324 -5.61 -29.14 31.70
N GLU A 325 -5.10 -30.15 30.97
CA GLU A 325 -4.14 -31.10 31.48
C GLU A 325 -2.87 -30.41 32.00
N ILE A 326 -2.30 -29.47 31.18
CA ILE A 326 -1.11 -28.70 31.56
C ILE A 326 -1.38 -27.83 32.80
N ILE A 327 -2.50 -27.13 32.86
CA ILE A 327 -2.82 -26.25 33.98
C ILE A 327 -3.04 -27.07 35.24
N ASN A 328 -3.72 -28.21 35.14
CA ASN A 328 -4.00 -29.10 36.28
C ASN A 328 -2.77 -29.86 36.80
N SER A 329 -1.71 -30.01 35.94
CA SER A 329 -0.44 -30.60 36.39
C SER A 329 0.31 -29.74 37.40
N GLY A 330 -0.02 -28.45 37.51
CA GLY A 330 0.63 -27.50 38.40
C GLY A 330 1.99 -27.00 37.87
N SER A 331 2.38 -27.38 36.64
CA SER A 331 3.60 -26.95 35.99
C SER A 331 3.51 -25.50 35.53
N SER A 332 4.63 -24.86 35.29
CA SER A 332 4.69 -23.51 34.71
C SER A 332 4.38 -23.54 33.21
N TYR A 333 3.71 -22.51 32.71
CA TYR A 333 3.36 -22.43 31.29
C TYR A 333 3.43 -21.00 30.74
N SER A 334 3.50 -20.87 29.40
CA SER A 334 3.51 -19.59 28.70
C SER A 334 2.15 -18.89 28.78
N ASP A 335 2.15 -17.55 28.70
CA ASP A 335 0.93 -16.74 28.66
C ASP A 335 0.00 -17.15 27.52
N ASP A 336 0.55 -17.64 26.42
CA ASP A 336 -0.20 -18.13 25.26
C ASP A 336 -1.06 -19.34 25.62
N ILE A 337 -0.58 -20.28 26.42
CA ILE A 337 -1.38 -21.42 26.89
C ILE A 337 -2.58 -20.93 27.72
N GLY A 338 -2.35 -19.98 28.63
CA GLY A 338 -3.43 -19.38 29.42
C GLY A 338 -4.44 -18.61 28.58
N PHE A 339 -3.97 -17.93 27.52
CA PHE A 339 -4.85 -17.24 26.57
C PHE A 339 -5.73 -18.22 25.77
N ILE A 340 -5.11 -19.29 25.25
CA ILE A 340 -5.80 -20.31 24.45
C ILE A 340 -6.82 -21.06 25.29
N TYR A 341 -6.46 -21.46 26.51
CA TYR A 341 -7.38 -22.10 27.45
C TYR A 341 -8.65 -21.27 27.63
N ARG A 342 -8.50 -19.98 27.95
CA ARG A 342 -9.64 -19.06 28.09
C ARG A 342 -10.45 -18.91 26.82
N ARG A 343 -9.78 -18.81 25.67
CA ARG A 343 -10.44 -18.67 24.36
C ARG A 343 -11.20 -19.95 24.00
N ALA A 344 -10.59 -21.12 24.13
CA ALA A 344 -11.23 -22.40 23.86
C ALA A 344 -12.43 -22.63 24.81
N LYS A 345 -12.26 -22.36 26.11
CA LYS A 345 -13.34 -22.44 27.11
C LYS A 345 -14.53 -21.55 26.72
N ASN A 346 -14.28 -20.32 26.30
CA ASN A 346 -15.33 -19.41 25.86
C ASN A 346 -16.08 -19.92 24.62
N ILE A 347 -15.33 -20.44 23.63
CA ILE A 347 -15.90 -20.93 22.37
C ILE A 347 -16.74 -22.18 22.58
N LEU A 348 -16.33 -23.04 23.54
CA LEU A 348 -17.03 -24.27 23.89
C LEU A 348 -18.21 -24.06 24.89
N ASP A 349 -18.31 -22.87 25.50
CA ASP A 349 -19.42 -22.56 26.39
C ASP A 349 -20.72 -22.36 25.59
N PRO A 350 -21.78 -23.13 25.80
CA PRO A 350 -23.07 -22.97 25.12
C PRO A 350 -23.69 -21.58 25.27
N ASN A 351 -23.34 -20.87 26.31
CA ASN A 351 -23.85 -19.52 26.60
C ASN A 351 -23.04 -18.43 25.84
N TYR A 352 -21.88 -18.78 25.28
CA TYR A 352 -21.09 -17.82 24.55
C TYR A 352 -21.79 -17.43 23.25
N LYS A 353 -21.89 -16.11 23.01
CA LYS A 353 -22.51 -15.57 21.79
C LYS A 353 -21.49 -14.76 20.99
N TRP A 354 -21.28 -15.18 19.75
CA TRP A 354 -20.48 -14.45 18.79
C TRP A 354 -21.11 -13.09 18.49
N LYS A 355 -20.25 -12.08 18.31
CA LYS A 355 -20.66 -10.71 18.02
C LYS A 355 -19.95 -10.22 16.76
N ASP A 356 -20.67 -9.47 15.93
CA ASP A 356 -20.10 -8.70 14.83
C ASP A 356 -20.33 -7.21 15.15
N ASN A 357 -19.24 -6.43 15.23
CA ASN A 357 -19.25 -5.03 15.66
C ASN A 357 -20.08 -4.80 16.96
N ASP A 358 -19.79 -5.58 18.00
CA ASP A 358 -20.45 -5.58 19.32
C ASP A 358 -21.94 -5.99 19.32
N THR A 359 -22.48 -6.40 18.19
CA THR A 359 -23.87 -6.85 18.06
C THR A 359 -23.91 -8.36 17.90
N VAL A 360 -24.73 -9.05 18.74
CA VAL A 360 -25.00 -10.48 18.60
C VAL A 360 -25.79 -10.71 17.31
N PHE A 361 -25.36 -11.67 16.51
CA PHE A 361 -26.02 -12.03 15.25
C PHE A 361 -26.68 -13.43 15.34
N ASN A 362 -27.71 -13.65 14.52
CA ASN A 362 -28.44 -14.93 14.44
C ASN A 362 -28.18 -15.70 13.13
N ASN A 363 -27.36 -15.15 12.25
CA ASN A 363 -26.95 -15.77 10.99
C ASN A 363 -25.64 -16.56 11.15
N ILE A 364 -25.29 -17.32 10.13
CA ILE A 364 -23.97 -17.97 10.04
C ILE A 364 -23.04 -17.00 9.30
N ILE A 365 -21.85 -16.78 9.81
CA ILE A 365 -20.80 -16.02 9.11
C ILE A 365 -19.66 -16.97 8.80
N ILE A 366 -19.32 -17.09 7.52
CA ILE A 366 -18.15 -17.83 7.04
C ILE A 366 -17.07 -16.80 6.69
N GLU A 367 -15.91 -16.95 7.26
CA GLU A 367 -14.74 -16.12 6.97
C GLU A 367 -13.70 -16.97 6.23
N PHE A 368 -13.43 -16.58 4.99
CA PHE A 368 -12.40 -17.21 4.16
C PHE A 368 -11.14 -16.36 4.19
N ARG A 369 -10.01 -16.98 4.46
CA ARG A 369 -8.69 -16.41 4.25
C ARG A 369 -8.14 -16.91 2.92
N VAL A 370 -7.95 -16.00 1.97
CA VAL A 370 -7.48 -16.35 0.62
C VAL A 370 -6.17 -15.62 0.36
N GLU A 371 -5.14 -16.36 0.02
CA GLU A 371 -3.80 -15.84 -0.19
C GLU A 371 -3.40 -15.93 -1.66
N LYS A 372 -2.78 -14.87 -2.16
CA LYS A 372 -2.24 -14.84 -3.53
C LYS A 372 -0.94 -14.07 -3.58
N ASP A 373 -0.09 -14.45 -4.52
CA ASP A 373 1.13 -13.74 -4.81
C ASP A 373 0.87 -12.62 -5.83
N VAL A 374 1.37 -11.42 -5.52
CA VAL A 374 1.19 -10.23 -6.34
C VAL A 374 2.55 -9.66 -6.71
N ARG A 375 2.90 -9.71 -7.99
CA ARG A 375 4.09 -9.06 -8.55
C ARG A 375 3.89 -7.54 -8.68
N LEU A 376 4.93 -6.83 -9.08
CA LEU A 376 4.75 -5.43 -9.51
C LEU A 376 3.97 -5.38 -10.84
N PHE A 377 3.15 -4.35 -10.96
CA PHE A 377 2.43 -4.01 -12.17
C PHE A 377 2.39 -2.48 -12.34
N THR A 378 2.03 -2.02 -13.52
CA THR A 378 1.93 -0.59 -13.82
C THR A 378 0.99 0.10 -12.83
N GLY A 379 1.46 1.18 -12.21
CA GLY A 379 0.74 1.89 -11.15
C GLY A 379 1.07 1.42 -9.73
N SER A 380 1.86 0.35 -9.54
CA SER A 380 2.45 0.02 -8.24
C SER A 380 3.43 1.10 -7.81
N LYS A 381 3.58 1.31 -6.51
CA LYS A 381 4.57 2.24 -5.98
C LYS A 381 5.76 1.50 -5.39
N ILE A 382 6.94 1.96 -5.75
CA ILE A 382 8.21 1.51 -5.21
C ILE A 382 9.01 2.71 -4.70
N THR A 383 9.96 2.47 -3.84
CA THR A 383 10.82 3.50 -3.26
C THR A 383 12.21 2.94 -2.97
N GLY A 384 13.22 3.78 -3.01
CA GLY A 384 14.49 3.48 -2.37
C GLY A 384 14.47 3.85 -0.89
N ARG A 385 15.65 3.98 -0.28
CA ARG A 385 15.82 4.30 1.14
C ARG A 385 15.87 5.80 1.47
N TYR A 386 15.63 6.67 0.50
CA TYR A 386 15.87 8.12 0.63
C TYR A 386 14.60 8.97 0.42
N GLY A 387 13.44 8.38 0.64
CA GLY A 387 12.18 9.09 0.44
C GLY A 387 11.86 9.37 -1.05
N ASP A 388 12.41 8.60 -1.95
CA ASP A 388 12.30 8.69 -3.39
C ASP A 388 11.18 7.81 -3.95
N LYS A 389 9.99 7.97 -3.39
CA LYS A 389 8.81 7.23 -3.80
C LYS A 389 8.37 7.59 -5.21
N GLY A 390 8.19 6.58 -6.05
CA GLY A 390 7.68 6.73 -7.40
C GLY A 390 6.71 5.65 -7.83
N VAL A 391 6.07 5.89 -8.96
CA VAL A 391 5.11 4.98 -9.57
C VAL A 391 5.78 4.22 -10.70
N VAL A 392 5.55 2.91 -10.77
CA VAL A 392 5.92 2.12 -11.95
C VAL A 392 5.04 2.56 -13.12
N SER A 393 5.61 3.29 -14.05
CA SER A 393 4.91 3.80 -15.24
C SER A 393 4.87 2.78 -16.37
N VAL A 394 5.99 2.11 -16.61
CA VAL A 394 6.13 1.12 -17.67
C VAL A 394 6.90 -0.09 -17.17
N ILE A 395 6.44 -1.27 -17.51
CA ILE A 395 7.19 -2.52 -17.38
C ILE A 395 7.61 -2.90 -18.81
N ARG A 396 8.91 -2.97 -19.06
CA ARG A 396 9.46 -3.34 -20.36
C ARG A 396 9.90 -4.80 -20.38
N PRO A 397 9.76 -5.47 -21.52
CA PRO A 397 10.46 -6.72 -21.77
C PRO A 397 11.97 -6.53 -21.52
N ASP A 398 12.63 -7.53 -20.99
CA ASP A 398 14.05 -7.44 -20.63
C ASP A 398 14.93 -7.09 -21.84
N GLU A 399 14.53 -7.53 -23.05
CA GLU A 399 15.24 -7.22 -24.31
C GLU A 399 15.24 -5.73 -24.69
N GLU A 400 14.25 -4.99 -24.21
CA GLU A 400 14.11 -3.54 -24.51
C GLU A 400 14.79 -2.66 -23.45
N MET A 401 15.24 -3.24 -22.35
CA MET A 401 15.97 -2.50 -21.33
C MET A 401 17.39 -2.18 -21.80
N PRO A 402 17.94 -1.00 -21.43
CA PRO A 402 19.32 -0.66 -21.68
C PRO A 402 20.27 -1.68 -21.04
N TYR A 403 21.40 -1.95 -21.70
CA TYR A 403 22.39 -2.90 -21.24
C TYR A 403 23.82 -2.37 -21.45
N ASP A 404 24.76 -2.89 -20.67
CA ASP A 404 26.18 -2.52 -20.76
C ASP A 404 26.91 -3.28 -21.88
N SER A 405 28.23 -3.09 -21.96
CA SER A 405 29.09 -3.76 -22.97
C SER A 405 29.13 -5.28 -22.81
N SER A 406 28.92 -5.79 -21.58
CA SER A 406 28.90 -7.22 -21.28
C SER A 406 27.53 -7.87 -21.47
N GLY A 407 26.51 -7.07 -21.78
CA GLY A 407 25.13 -7.56 -22.00
C GLY A 407 24.25 -7.56 -20.74
N ARG A 408 24.77 -7.11 -19.57
CA ARG A 408 23.98 -7.01 -18.35
C ARG A 408 22.98 -5.86 -18.47
N ARG A 409 21.71 -6.16 -18.26
CA ARG A 409 20.59 -5.23 -18.44
C ARG A 409 20.31 -4.45 -17.17
N LEU A 410 19.69 -3.27 -17.34
CA LEU A 410 19.14 -2.52 -16.21
C LEU A 410 17.83 -3.14 -15.75
N ASP A 411 17.65 -3.17 -14.44
CA ASP A 411 16.36 -3.51 -13.80
C ASP A 411 15.44 -2.31 -13.71
N VAL A 412 16.02 -1.13 -13.39
CA VAL A 412 15.26 0.08 -13.11
C VAL A 412 15.91 1.29 -13.81
N ILE A 413 15.07 2.11 -14.42
CA ILE A 413 15.45 3.43 -14.94
C ILE A 413 14.78 4.50 -14.08
N CYS A 414 15.56 5.43 -13.57
CA CYS A 414 15.13 6.56 -12.75
C CYS A 414 15.27 7.88 -13.48
N ASN A 415 14.45 8.86 -13.12
CA ASN A 415 14.56 10.22 -13.66
C ASN A 415 15.61 11.03 -12.88
N PRO A 416 16.67 11.55 -13.54
CA PRO A 416 17.68 12.36 -12.87
C PRO A 416 17.12 13.68 -12.32
N LEU A 417 16.09 14.25 -12.96
CA LEU A 417 15.50 15.52 -12.56
C LEU A 417 14.76 15.41 -11.22
N SER A 418 14.20 14.23 -10.89
CA SER A 418 13.54 14.02 -9.61
C SER A 418 14.48 14.18 -8.42
N CYS A 419 15.75 13.80 -8.58
CA CYS A 419 16.78 13.98 -7.55
C CYS A 419 17.12 15.45 -7.33
N ILE A 420 17.31 16.20 -8.41
CA ILE A 420 17.69 17.61 -8.38
C ILE A 420 16.58 18.47 -7.79
N ASN A 421 15.36 18.33 -8.31
CA ASN A 421 14.19 19.11 -7.85
C ASN A 421 13.86 18.90 -6.36
N ARG A 422 14.26 17.76 -5.82
CA ARG A 422 13.97 17.39 -4.43
C ARG A 422 15.17 17.45 -3.50
N LEU A 423 16.33 17.92 -4.01
CA LEU A 423 17.61 17.95 -3.29
C LEU A 423 17.96 16.60 -2.66
N ASN A 424 17.70 15.51 -3.38
CA ASN A 424 17.84 14.13 -2.93
C ASN A 424 19.01 13.42 -3.62
N SER A 425 20.23 13.96 -3.44
CA SER A 425 21.45 13.49 -4.10
C SER A 425 21.99 12.16 -3.55
N PHE A 426 21.51 11.70 -2.41
CA PHE A 426 22.05 10.52 -1.70
C PHE A 426 21.80 9.22 -2.45
N GLN A 427 20.75 9.18 -3.24
CA GLN A 427 20.52 8.10 -4.19
C GLN A 427 21.71 7.87 -5.11
N TRP A 428 22.40 8.95 -5.48
CA TRP A 428 23.59 8.86 -6.33
C TRP A 428 24.82 8.38 -5.57
N ILE A 429 24.93 8.66 -4.27
CA ILE A 429 26.00 8.14 -3.42
C ILE A 429 25.89 6.62 -3.32
N GLU A 430 24.72 6.08 -2.97
CA GLU A 430 24.45 4.64 -2.96
C GLU A 430 24.79 3.99 -4.31
N LEU A 431 24.28 4.58 -5.40
CA LEU A 431 24.51 4.10 -6.74
C LEU A 431 25.99 4.10 -7.12
N SER A 432 26.74 5.18 -6.77
CA SER A 432 28.15 5.32 -7.11
C SER A 432 29.04 4.37 -6.33
N LEU A 433 28.75 4.13 -5.05
CA LEU A 433 29.49 3.14 -4.26
C LEU A 433 29.26 1.73 -4.80
N ASN A 434 28.02 1.36 -5.11
CA ASN A 434 27.72 0.08 -5.73
C ASN A 434 28.27 -0.05 -7.14
N HIS A 435 28.40 1.04 -7.87
CA HIS A 435 29.10 1.07 -9.16
C HIS A 435 30.60 0.75 -8.98
N CYS A 436 31.27 1.38 -8.02
CA CYS A 436 32.68 1.09 -7.71
C CYS A 436 32.88 -0.38 -7.33
N SER A 437 32.02 -0.90 -6.47
CA SER A 437 32.02 -2.29 -6.04
C SER A 437 31.83 -3.26 -7.22
N SER A 438 30.85 -3.01 -8.08
CA SER A 438 30.60 -3.83 -9.28
C SER A 438 31.79 -3.81 -10.26
N GLN A 439 32.37 -2.64 -10.53
CA GLN A 439 33.57 -2.55 -11.38
C GLN A 439 34.79 -3.26 -10.77
N LEU A 440 34.93 -3.22 -9.45
CA LEU A 440 35.98 -3.99 -8.77
C LEU A 440 35.79 -5.48 -8.98
N VAL A 441 34.58 -5.99 -8.79
CA VAL A 441 34.22 -7.40 -9.02
C VAL A 441 34.53 -7.81 -10.46
N ASP A 442 34.15 -6.99 -11.44
CA ASP A 442 34.44 -7.27 -12.85
C ASP A 442 35.95 -7.36 -13.13
N ARG A 443 36.75 -6.45 -12.55
CA ARG A 443 38.22 -6.51 -12.66
C ARG A 443 38.84 -7.70 -11.94
N MET A 444 38.29 -8.08 -10.78
CA MET A 444 38.78 -9.27 -10.05
C MET A 444 38.55 -10.55 -10.85
N LYS A 445 37.51 -10.63 -11.68
CA LYS A 445 37.28 -11.75 -12.60
C LYS A 445 38.38 -11.89 -13.65
N GLU A 446 38.99 -10.78 -14.04
CA GLU A 446 40.10 -10.74 -15.03
C GLU A 446 41.46 -11.06 -14.40
N MET A 447 41.61 -10.91 -13.07
CA MET A 447 42.89 -11.18 -12.36
C MET A 447 43.15 -12.68 -12.29
N LYS A 448 44.47 -13.03 -12.44
CA LYS A 448 44.90 -14.42 -12.54
C LYS A 448 45.03 -15.14 -11.21
N THR A 449 45.40 -14.43 -10.13
CA THR A 449 45.71 -15.03 -8.84
C THR A 449 44.80 -14.52 -7.72
N ASN A 450 44.44 -15.40 -6.78
CA ASN A 450 43.65 -15.04 -5.60
C ASN A 450 44.36 -13.99 -4.73
N LYS A 451 45.70 -13.97 -4.76
CA LYS A 451 46.49 -12.97 -4.01
C LYS A 451 46.27 -11.56 -4.60
N GLU A 452 46.24 -11.42 -5.92
CA GLU A 452 45.95 -10.13 -6.59
C GLU A 452 44.50 -9.67 -6.31
N ARG A 453 43.55 -10.61 -6.42
CA ARG A 453 42.14 -10.39 -6.12
C ARG A 453 41.93 -9.88 -4.70
N PHE A 454 42.55 -10.60 -3.73
CA PHE A 454 42.46 -10.25 -2.32
C PHE A 454 43.13 -8.90 -2.03
N SER A 455 44.28 -8.62 -2.60
CA SER A 455 44.98 -7.35 -2.43
C SER A 455 44.11 -6.18 -2.96
N ALA A 456 43.44 -6.35 -4.09
CA ALA A 456 42.53 -5.34 -4.64
C ALA A 456 41.29 -5.13 -3.76
N LEU A 457 40.73 -6.22 -3.24
CA LEU A 457 39.60 -6.18 -2.29
C LEU A 457 40.00 -5.45 -1.00
N MET A 458 41.17 -5.80 -0.40
CA MET A 458 41.63 -5.19 0.83
C MET A 458 41.94 -3.70 0.67
N LYS A 459 42.45 -3.32 -0.51
CA LYS A 459 42.67 -1.92 -0.86
C LYS A 459 41.34 -1.15 -0.92
N PHE A 460 40.30 -1.75 -1.51
CA PHE A 460 38.96 -1.16 -1.54
C PHE A 460 38.34 -1.08 -0.14
N MET A 461 38.41 -2.16 0.64
CA MET A 461 37.87 -2.22 2.00
C MET A 461 38.57 -1.25 2.97
N SER A 462 39.80 -0.81 2.66
CA SER A 462 40.49 0.19 3.49
C SER A 462 39.76 1.54 3.58
N TYR A 463 38.90 1.87 2.61
CA TYR A 463 38.05 3.05 2.66
C TYR A 463 36.87 2.90 3.65
N PHE A 464 36.57 1.68 4.12
CA PHE A 464 35.45 1.33 4.95
C PHE A 464 35.83 0.65 6.26
N ASN A 465 37.10 0.83 6.72
CA ASN A 465 37.68 0.13 7.88
C ASN A 465 37.57 0.93 9.18
N GLU A 466 36.50 1.65 9.44
CA GLU A 466 36.43 2.46 10.67
C GLU A 466 36.16 1.65 11.94
N ARG A 467 35.68 0.42 11.80
CA ARG A 467 35.39 -0.49 12.93
C ARG A 467 36.23 -1.78 12.92
N GLY A 468 37.24 -1.85 12.08
CA GLY A 468 38.11 -3.03 11.97
C GLY A 468 37.61 -4.10 11.00
N GLU A 469 36.60 -3.80 10.17
CA GLU A 469 36.01 -4.75 9.20
C GLU A 469 37.07 -5.32 8.24
N LYS A 470 38.05 -4.50 7.86
CA LYS A 470 39.17 -4.95 7.04
C LYS A 470 40.03 -5.98 7.74
N ASP A 471 40.34 -5.75 9.01
CA ASP A 471 41.23 -6.61 9.80
C ASP A 471 40.54 -7.95 10.10
N GLU A 472 39.24 -7.92 10.32
CA GLU A 472 38.42 -9.13 10.47
C GLU A 472 38.39 -9.94 9.17
N LEU A 473 38.15 -9.29 8.03
CA LEU A 473 38.16 -9.95 6.73
C LEU A 473 39.52 -10.53 6.37
N GLU A 474 40.62 -9.82 6.69
CA GLU A 474 41.97 -10.29 6.47
C GLU A 474 42.24 -11.54 7.33
N SER A 475 41.88 -11.51 8.59
CA SER A 475 41.99 -12.62 9.52
C SER A 475 41.17 -13.84 9.05
N TYR A 476 39.94 -13.61 8.63
CA TYR A 476 39.06 -14.65 8.09
C TYR A 476 39.67 -15.32 6.85
N TYR A 477 40.05 -14.52 5.84
CA TYR A 477 40.62 -15.03 4.58
C TYR A 477 41.91 -15.80 4.75
N ASN A 478 42.80 -15.36 5.66
CA ASN A 478 44.07 -16.02 5.92
C ASN A 478 43.88 -17.40 6.60
N ASN A 479 42.75 -17.65 7.25
CA ASN A 479 42.42 -18.93 7.86
C ASN A 479 41.77 -19.91 6.88
N LEU A 480 41.41 -19.50 5.69
CA LEU A 480 40.77 -20.34 4.67
C LEU A 480 41.79 -21.21 3.93
N SER A 481 41.41 -22.43 3.64
CA SER A 481 42.16 -23.32 2.72
C SER A 481 42.09 -22.78 1.27
N LYS A 482 42.96 -23.28 0.39
CA LYS A 482 42.94 -22.84 -1.03
C LYS A 482 41.63 -23.11 -1.76
N SER A 483 40.91 -24.16 -1.39
CA SER A 483 39.58 -24.45 -1.96
C SER A 483 38.57 -23.43 -1.50
N GLU A 484 38.51 -23.19 -0.19
CA GLU A 484 37.61 -22.21 0.42
C GLU A 484 37.88 -20.78 -0.05
N GLN A 485 39.15 -20.43 -0.35
CA GLN A 485 39.49 -19.14 -0.98
C GLN A 485 38.92 -19.00 -2.37
N ASN A 486 38.78 -20.06 -3.16
CA ASN A 486 38.10 -20.00 -4.46
C ASN A 486 36.60 -19.83 -4.25
N GLU A 487 36.01 -20.60 -3.36
CA GLU A 487 34.58 -20.48 -3.01
C GLU A 487 34.23 -19.08 -2.50
N PHE A 488 35.12 -18.48 -1.71
CA PHE A 488 35.00 -17.10 -1.25
C PHE A 488 34.94 -16.09 -2.41
N PHE A 489 35.76 -16.24 -3.45
CA PHE A 489 35.69 -15.37 -4.61
C PHE A 489 34.49 -15.70 -5.49
N ASP A 490 34.11 -16.95 -5.60
CA ASP A 490 32.92 -17.35 -6.36
C ASP A 490 31.64 -16.74 -5.72
N SER A 491 31.54 -16.70 -4.40
CA SER A 491 30.44 -16.02 -3.71
C SER A 491 30.44 -14.49 -3.98
N ILE A 492 31.62 -13.86 -3.98
CA ILE A 492 31.74 -12.44 -4.35
C ILE A 492 31.33 -12.20 -5.82
N TYR A 493 31.60 -13.15 -6.71
CA TYR A 493 31.22 -13.02 -8.12
C TYR A 493 29.71 -13.17 -8.36
N GLU A 494 29.03 -13.92 -7.51
CA GLU A 494 27.58 -14.10 -7.56
C GLU A 494 26.84 -13.00 -6.82
N GLU A 495 27.22 -12.73 -5.58
CA GLU A 495 26.51 -11.83 -4.69
C GLU A 495 27.03 -10.39 -4.70
N GLY A 496 28.28 -10.17 -5.15
CA GLY A 496 28.94 -8.86 -5.09
C GLY A 496 29.59 -8.57 -3.75
N ILE A 497 30.06 -7.34 -3.57
CA ILE A 497 30.69 -6.87 -2.33
C ILE A 497 29.67 -6.13 -1.48
N PHE A 498 29.56 -6.52 -0.21
CA PHE A 498 28.72 -5.85 0.77
C PHE A 498 29.54 -4.81 1.54
N ILE A 499 28.98 -3.61 1.69
CA ILE A 499 29.67 -2.48 2.32
C ILE A 499 28.88 -2.10 3.59
N ASN A 500 29.54 -2.23 4.75
CA ASN A 500 29.01 -1.68 5.99
C ASN A 500 29.17 -0.15 5.99
N TYR A 501 28.07 0.56 6.05
CA TYR A 501 28.06 2.03 6.15
C TYR A 501 27.10 2.48 7.25
N PRO A 502 27.55 2.59 8.49
CA PRO A 502 26.73 2.98 9.62
C PRO A 502 26.01 4.31 9.39
N PRO A 503 24.81 4.50 9.93
CA PRO A 503 24.05 5.72 9.71
C PRO A 503 24.75 6.98 10.24
N MET A 504 25.50 6.86 11.31
CA MET A 504 26.28 7.97 11.91
C MET A 504 27.79 7.74 11.60
N TRP A 505 28.16 8.11 10.41
CA TRP A 505 29.54 7.99 9.93
C TRP A 505 30.35 9.24 10.28
N GLU A 506 31.46 9.09 10.99
CA GLU A 506 32.32 10.19 11.43
C GLU A 506 33.57 10.43 10.57
N GLY A 507 33.88 9.46 9.70
CA GLY A 507 35.09 9.51 8.89
C GLY A 507 34.99 10.42 7.66
N MET A 508 35.79 10.08 6.65
CA MET A 508 35.82 10.82 5.37
C MET A 508 34.43 10.89 4.73
N PRO A 509 34.00 12.08 4.26
CA PRO A 509 32.71 12.24 3.60
C PRO A 509 32.53 11.29 2.42
N ALA A 510 31.33 10.70 2.27
CA ALA A 510 31.04 9.70 1.25
C ALA A 510 31.41 10.15 -0.18
N VAL A 511 31.15 11.41 -0.52
CA VAL A 511 31.47 11.97 -1.83
C VAL A 511 32.99 11.99 -2.05
N GLN A 512 33.75 12.38 -1.04
CA GLN A 512 35.21 12.40 -1.13
C GLN A 512 35.76 10.98 -1.26
N LYS A 513 35.23 10.01 -0.51
CA LYS A 513 35.61 8.58 -0.66
C LYS A 513 35.39 8.11 -2.10
N ILE A 514 34.24 8.39 -2.65
CA ILE A 514 33.92 8.02 -4.04
C ILE A 514 34.94 8.63 -5.01
N GLU A 515 35.24 9.92 -4.88
CA GLU A 515 36.20 10.60 -5.74
C GLU A 515 37.60 9.99 -5.64
N GLU A 516 38.04 9.65 -4.42
CA GLU A 516 39.34 9.02 -4.21
C GLU A 516 39.37 7.60 -4.79
N ILE A 517 38.32 6.80 -4.57
CA ILE A 517 38.20 5.46 -5.16
C ILE A 517 38.22 5.51 -6.68
N TYR A 518 37.49 6.44 -7.29
CA TYR A 518 37.49 6.63 -8.76
C TYR A 518 38.92 6.98 -9.28
N LYS A 519 39.62 7.84 -8.56
CA LYS A 519 41.02 8.23 -8.95
C LYS A 519 41.98 7.06 -8.75
N GLU A 520 41.91 6.37 -7.60
CA GLU A 520 42.87 5.33 -7.26
C GLU A 520 42.71 4.09 -8.12
N PHE A 521 41.48 3.67 -8.36
CA PHE A 521 41.16 2.49 -9.15
C PHE A 521 40.99 2.83 -10.64
N GLY A 522 40.89 4.09 -11.04
CA GLY A 522 40.64 4.50 -12.42
C GLY A 522 39.33 3.93 -12.96
N PHE A 523 38.26 3.95 -12.14
CA PHE A 523 36.94 3.53 -12.58
C PHE A 523 36.32 4.55 -13.54
N GLU A 524 35.48 4.09 -14.46
CA GLU A 524 34.83 4.92 -15.46
C GLU A 524 33.32 4.66 -15.52
N LYS A 525 32.58 5.66 -15.95
CA LYS A 525 31.16 5.52 -16.28
C LYS A 525 30.97 4.51 -17.41
N GLU A 526 29.88 3.75 -17.34
CA GLU A 526 29.57 2.71 -18.32
C GLU A 526 28.89 3.24 -19.57
N GLN A 527 29.26 2.69 -20.74
CA GLN A 527 28.52 2.91 -21.97
C GLN A 527 27.34 1.95 -22.01
N LEU A 528 26.14 2.51 -22.07
CA LEU A 528 24.92 1.72 -22.22
C LEU A 528 24.44 1.70 -23.67
N TYR A 529 23.78 0.64 -24.02
CA TYR A 529 23.22 0.38 -25.34
C TYR A 529 21.73 0.06 -25.25
N VAL A 530 20.98 0.36 -26.29
CA VAL A 530 19.60 -0.03 -26.46
C VAL A 530 19.40 -0.72 -27.80
N ASN A 531 18.51 -1.70 -27.85
CA ASN A 531 18.10 -2.35 -29.08
C ASN A 531 16.89 -1.61 -29.66
N LYS A 532 17.08 -0.92 -30.80
CA LYS A 532 15.99 -0.29 -31.54
C LYS A 532 16.09 -0.66 -33.02
N TRP A 533 14.98 -1.04 -33.61
CA TRP A 533 14.87 -1.42 -35.01
C TRP A 533 15.87 -2.51 -35.40
N GLY A 534 16.10 -3.48 -34.52
CA GLY A 534 17.07 -4.56 -34.77
C GLY A 534 18.55 -4.13 -34.74
N ARG A 535 18.85 -2.94 -34.26
CA ARG A 535 20.24 -2.41 -34.18
C ARG A 535 20.63 -2.09 -32.76
N LYS A 536 21.87 -2.41 -32.38
CA LYS A 536 22.51 -1.97 -31.14
C LYS A 536 22.90 -0.50 -31.26
N ILE A 537 22.26 0.37 -30.49
CA ILE A 537 22.50 1.81 -30.49
C ILE A 537 23.10 2.23 -29.15
N PRO A 538 24.30 2.86 -29.14
CA PRO A 538 24.87 3.40 -27.90
C PRO A 538 24.06 4.62 -27.43
N LEU A 539 23.91 4.78 -26.13
CA LEU A 539 23.42 6.04 -25.57
C LEU A 539 24.47 7.13 -25.74
N VAL A 540 23.99 8.36 -25.87
CA VAL A 540 24.86 9.53 -26.16
C VAL A 540 25.89 9.74 -25.06
N ASN A 541 25.53 9.58 -23.82
CA ASN A 541 26.39 9.76 -22.65
C ASN A 541 26.62 8.46 -21.91
N LYS A 542 27.84 8.27 -21.38
CA LYS A 542 28.15 7.24 -20.42
C LYS A 542 27.39 7.52 -19.11
N ALA A 543 26.91 6.48 -18.44
CA ALA A 543 26.14 6.57 -17.18
C ALA A 543 26.86 5.86 -16.03
N VAL A 544 26.58 6.29 -14.82
CA VAL A 544 26.88 5.52 -13.62
C VAL A 544 25.79 4.46 -13.46
N VAL A 545 26.20 3.21 -13.40
CA VAL A 545 25.31 2.06 -13.25
C VAL A 545 25.69 1.30 -12.00
N GLY A 546 24.79 1.18 -11.07
CA GLY A 546 25.03 0.48 -9.82
C GLY A 546 23.74 -0.16 -9.31
N GLU A 547 23.83 -0.84 -8.21
CA GLU A 547 22.66 -1.39 -7.56
C GLU A 547 22.07 -0.39 -6.57
N LYS A 548 20.76 -0.30 -6.58
CA LYS A 548 19.97 0.50 -5.65
C LYS A 548 19.00 -0.40 -4.93
N TYR A 549 18.92 -0.25 -3.61
CA TYR A 549 17.99 -1.06 -2.82
C TYR A 549 16.57 -0.53 -2.96
N MET A 550 15.67 -1.35 -3.49
CA MET A 550 14.31 -0.98 -3.84
C MET A 550 13.30 -1.70 -2.96
N ILE A 551 12.30 -0.96 -2.49
CA ILE A 551 11.28 -1.39 -1.55
C ILE A 551 9.91 -1.27 -2.22
N LYS A 552 9.07 -2.29 -2.10
CA LYS A 552 7.70 -2.29 -2.59
C LYS A 552 6.76 -1.68 -1.55
N LEU A 553 5.88 -0.78 -1.98
CA LEU A 553 4.90 -0.14 -1.10
C LEU A 553 3.50 -0.74 -1.27
N LYS A 554 2.68 -0.64 -0.21
CA LYS A 554 1.29 -1.12 -0.18
C LYS A 554 0.36 -0.46 -1.20
N GLN A 555 0.72 0.71 -1.70
CA GLN A 555 -0.09 1.47 -2.64
C GLN A 555 0.01 0.87 -4.03
N THR A 556 -1.12 0.41 -4.54
CA THR A 556 -1.24 -0.18 -5.87
C THR A 556 -2.36 0.50 -6.65
N SER A 557 -2.28 0.50 -7.99
CA SER A 557 -3.34 1.07 -8.84
C SER A 557 -4.66 0.32 -8.68
N GLU A 558 -4.60 -1.00 -8.42
CA GLU A 558 -5.79 -1.82 -8.18
C GLU A 558 -6.58 -1.33 -6.96
N LYS A 559 -5.90 -1.00 -5.85
CA LYS A 559 -6.54 -0.45 -4.65
C LYS A 559 -6.95 1.01 -4.78
N ASN A 560 -6.21 1.78 -5.56
CA ASN A 560 -6.48 3.20 -5.79
C ASN A 560 -7.46 3.43 -6.92
N PHE A 561 -7.91 2.38 -7.62
CA PHE A 561 -8.96 2.48 -8.61
C PHE A 561 -10.26 2.88 -7.91
N SER A 562 -10.81 4.00 -8.32
CA SER A 562 -12.10 4.47 -7.83
C SER A 562 -12.93 5.02 -8.97
N ALA A 563 -14.18 4.62 -9.03
CA ALA A 563 -15.18 5.27 -9.86
C ALA A 563 -16.02 6.16 -8.95
N ARG A 564 -16.31 7.37 -9.41
CA ARG A 564 -17.09 8.36 -8.67
C ARG A 564 -18.26 8.80 -9.49
N SER A 565 -19.39 9.02 -8.82
CA SER A 565 -20.62 9.55 -9.40
C SER A 565 -21.09 10.75 -8.59
N THR A 566 -22.33 11.18 -8.79
CA THR A 566 -22.98 12.19 -7.94
C THR A 566 -23.08 11.77 -6.48
N GLY A 567 -22.98 10.48 -6.19
CA GLY A 567 -22.97 9.88 -4.85
C GLY A 567 -24.26 10.09 -4.07
N TYR A 568 -24.28 9.56 -2.85
CA TYR A 568 -25.37 9.79 -1.91
C TYR A 568 -25.22 11.15 -1.25
N LEU A 569 -26.34 11.82 -1.08
CA LEU A 569 -26.43 13.07 -0.35
C LEU A 569 -27.08 12.80 1.02
N SER A 570 -26.53 13.40 2.07
CA SER A 570 -27.16 13.41 3.39
C SER A 570 -28.53 14.12 3.35
N GLN A 571 -29.34 13.98 4.39
CA GLN A 571 -30.61 14.71 4.51
C GLN A 571 -30.45 16.23 4.36
N LYS A 572 -29.28 16.76 4.69
CA LYS A 572 -28.91 18.18 4.51
C LYS A 572 -28.47 18.51 3.07
N GLY A 573 -28.52 17.55 2.14
CA GLY A 573 -28.05 17.72 0.76
C GLY A 573 -26.54 17.85 0.61
N LEU A 574 -25.76 17.48 1.62
CA LEU A 574 -24.29 17.46 1.56
C LEU A 574 -23.80 16.06 1.13
N PRO A 575 -22.66 15.97 0.42
CA PRO A 575 -22.07 14.68 0.10
C PRO A 575 -21.77 13.89 1.36
N GLU A 576 -22.16 12.62 1.38
CA GLU A 576 -21.89 11.71 2.48
C GLU A 576 -20.37 11.51 2.63
N LYS A 577 -19.85 11.76 3.82
CA LYS A 577 -18.41 11.59 4.13
C LYS A 577 -18.13 10.27 4.87
N SER A 578 -19.18 9.52 5.22
CA SER A 578 -19.07 8.33 6.05
C SER A 578 -18.21 7.24 5.38
N ASN A 579 -17.27 6.67 6.11
CA ASN A 579 -16.52 5.50 5.70
C ASN A 579 -17.42 4.26 5.54
N LYS A 580 -18.57 4.21 6.22
CA LYS A 580 -19.55 3.11 6.07
C LYS A 580 -20.07 2.98 4.64
N VAL A 581 -20.17 4.10 3.93
CA VAL A 581 -20.56 4.09 2.50
C VAL A 581 -19.41 3.62 1.60
N ARG A 582 -18.16 3.74 2.08
CA ARG A 582 -16.96 3.26 1.35
C ARG A 582 -16.73 1.77 1.50
N THR A 583 -17.10 1.18 2.65
CA THR A 583 -16.78 -0.20 3.01
C THR A 583 -17.85 -1.21 2.61
N ASN A 584 -19.05 -0.75 2.27
CA ASN A 584 -20.08 -1.66 1.79
C ASN A 584 -19.77 -2.12 0.36
N GLU A 585 -18.93 -3.17 0.27
CA GLU A 585 -18.88 -4.20 -0.78
C GLU A 585 -18.87 -3.74 -2.25
N GLN A 586 -18.75 -2.46 -2.53
CA GLN A 586 -18.76 -1.96 -3.89
C GLN A 586 -17.35 -1.61 -4.35
N LEU A 587 -16.93 -2.24 -5.42
CA LEU A 587 -15.70 -1.93 -6.16
C LEU A 587 -15.59 -0.43 -6.52
N TYR A 588 -16.66 0.31 -6.40
CA TYR A 588 -16.78 1.68 -6.83
C TYR A 588 -17.17 2.57 -5.65
N SER A 589 -16.35 3.56 -5.38
CA SER A 589 -16.71 4.61 -4.43
C SER A 589 -17.93 5.39 -4.94
N THR A 590 -19.02 5.37 -4.18
CA THR A 590 -20.20 6.16 -4.46
C THR A 590 -20.08 7.62 -3.97
N THR A 591 -18.94 7.98 -3.39
CA THR A 591 -18.71 9.36 -2.92
C THR A 591 -18.53 10.31 -4.10
N PRO A 592 -19.14 11.51 -4.06
CA PRO A 592 -18.96 12.49 -5.12
C PRO A 592 -17.51 12.98 -5.21
N ILE A 593 -17.11 13.37 -6.41
CA ILE A 593 -15.79 13.94 -6.66
C ILE A 593 -15.69 15.29 -5.95
N LYS A 594 -14.62 15.47 -5.18
CA LYS A 594 -14.22 16.80 -4.70
C LYS A 594 -13.25 17.40 -5.70
N MET A 595 -13.52 18.63 -6.11
CA MET A 595 -12.61 19.39 -6.93
C MET A 595 -11.57 20.04 -6.03
N GLY A 596 -10.31 19.71 -6.22
CA GLY A 596 -9.18 20.33 -5.55
C GLY A 596 -8.74 21.64 -6.21
N ARG A 597 -7.61 22.18 -5.74
CA ARG A 597 -7.03 23.41 -6.28
C ARG A 597 -6.62 23.23 -7.74
N ASP A 598 -5.95 22.13 -8.08
CA ASP A 598 -5.38 21.90 -9.40
C ASP A 598 -6.48 21.68 -10.44
N GLU A 599 -7.55 20.97 -10.09
CA GLU A 599 -8.73 20.81 -10.96
C GLU A 599 -9.44 22.15 -11.21
N ASN A 600 -9.56 22.99 -10.19
CA ASN A 600 -10.12 24.33 -10.32
C ASN A 600 -9.24 25.22 -11.21
N ASN A 601 -7.91 25.17 -11.03
CA ASN A 601 -6.98 25.93 -11.86
C ASN A 601 -7.05 25.48 -13.34
N ASN A 602 -7.12 24.19 -13.60
CA ASN A 602 -7.29 23.67 -14.96
C ASN A 602 -8.63 24.10 -15.58
N LEU A 603 -9.71 24.08 -14.81
CA LEU A 603 -11.00 24.58 -15.28
C LEU A 603 -10.96 26.07 -15.59
N SER A 604 -10.23 26.87 -14.81
CA SER A 604 -10.13 28.32 -15.02
C SER A 604 -9.46 28.70 -16.35
N ILE A 605 -8.66 27.80 -16.92
CA ILE A 605 -8.01 28.00 -18.24
C ILE A 605 -9.01 27.81 -19.39
N GLY A 606 -9.89 26.81 -19.29
CA GLY A 606 -10.78 26.41 -20.39
C GLY A 606 -12.23 26.89 -20.26
N VAL A 607 -12.64 27.32 -19.09
CA VAL A 607 -14.03 27.69 -18.79
C VAL A 607 -14.13 29.21 -18.52
N GLN A 608 -15.12 29.85 -19.11
CA GLN A 608 -15.35 31.27 -18.87
C GLN A 608 -15.52 31.54 -17.35
N PRO A 609 -14.92 32.61 -16.81
CA PRO A 609 -14.99 32.94 -15.38
C PRO A 609 -16.41 33.00 -14.81
N TYR A 610 -17.34 33.43 -15.60
CA TYR A 610 -18.77 33.48 -15.28
C TYR A 610 -19.36 32.08 -15.02
N ILE A 611 -19.08 31.10 -15.88
CA ILE A 611 -19.56 29.72 -15.71
C ILE A 611 -18.91 29.10 -14.48
N LEU A 612 -17.60 29.34 -14.28
CA LEU A 612 -16.86 28.85 -13.14
C LEU A 612 -17.41 29.43 -11.83
N SER A 613 -17.70 30.73 -11.77
CA SER A 613 -18.29 31.37 -10.61
C SER A 613 -19.69 30.83 -10.29
N LYS A 614 -20.54 30.64 -11.30
CA LYS A 614 -21.83 29.97 -11.12
C LYS A 614 -21.68 28.54 -10.58
N LEU A 615 -20.72 27.77 -11.11
CA LEU A 615 -20.48 26.42 -10.66
C LEU A 615 -20.12 26.42 -9.17
N HIS A 616 -19.21 27.29 -8.74
CA HIS A 616 -18.72 27.33 -7.35
C HIS A 616 -19.71 27.96 -6.39
N LEU A 617 -20.38 29.05 -6.77
CA LEU A 617 -21.21 29.81 -5.86
C LEU A 617 -22.62 29.24 -5.72
N PHE A 618 -23.18 28.68 -6.81
CA PHE A 618 -24.55 28.22 -6.81
C PHE A 618 -24.67 26.69 -6.90
N TYR A 619 -24.15 26.09 -7.96
CA TYR A 619 -24.40 24.67 -8.21
C TYR A 619 -23.70 23.74 -7.26
N ARG A 620 -22.50 24.09 -6.80
CA ARG A 620 -21.70 23.23 -5.95
C ARG A 620 -22.03 23.34 -4.48
N THR A 621 -22.40 24.51 -4.02
CA THR A 621 -22.55 24.81 -2.59
C THR A 621 -23.99 24.82 -2.12
N SER A 622 -24.94 25.02 -3.01
CA SER A 622 -26.37 24.99 -2.68
C SER A 622 -26.92 23.55 -2.73
N PRO A 623 -27.43 22.99 -1.61
CA PRO A 623 -28.09 21.68 -1.60
C PRO A 623 -29.28 21.61 -2.57
N PHE A 624 -30.04 22.71 -2.68
CA PHE A 624 -31.18 22.81 -3.59
C PHE A 624 -30.74 22.75 -5.05
N ALA A 625 -29.74 23.55 -5.42
CA ALA A 625 -29.22 23.55 -6.79
C ALA A 625 -28.66 22.20 -7.18
N ARG A 626 -27.90 21.53 -6.27
CA ARG A 626 -27.42 20.16 -6.51
C ARG A 626 -28.53 19.15 -6.73
N LYS A 627 -29.59 19.24 -5.95
CA LYS A 627 -30.77 18.38 -6.13
C LYS A 627 -31.44 18.61 -7.48
N GLN A 628 -31.50 19.86 -7.93
CA GLN A 628 -32.02 20.20 -9.26
C GLN A 628 -31.11 19.68 -10.38
N VAL A 629 -29.81 19.90 -10.29
CA VAL A 629 -28.82 19.34 -11.24
C VAL A 629 -28.92 17.82 -11.29
N GLY A 630 -29.00 17.15 -10.14
CA GLY A 630 -29.16 15.69 -10.07
C GLY A 630 -30.43 15.22 -10.78
N LYS A 631 -31.55 15.96 -10.67
CA LYS A 631 -32.78 15.65 -11.39
C LYS A 631 -32.64 15.83 -12.92
N LEU A 632 -31.85 16.81 -13.37
CA LEU A 632 -31.59 16.99 -14.80
C LEU A 632 -30.84 15.81 -15.40
N PHE A 633 -29.87 15.25 -14.67
CA PHE A 633 -29.11 14.08 -15.12
C PHE A 633 -29.94 12.78 -15.22
N THR A 634 -31.10 12.74 -14.56
CA THR A 634 -32.01 11.59 -14.63
C THR A 634 -33.06 11.71 -15.76
N LYS A 635 -33.04 12.81 -16.48
CA LYS A 635 -33.98 13.05 -17.63
C LYS A 635 -33.23 12.81 -18.94
N ASP A 636 -33.94 12.23 -19.90
CA ASP A 636 -33.40 11.97 -21.25
C ASP A 636 -33.13 13.26 -22.05
N VAL A 637 -33.75 14.35 -21.67
CA VAL A 637 -33.59 15.66 -22.32
C VAL A 637 -33.23 16.71 -21.27
N LEU A 638 -32.15 17.43 -21.51
CA LEU A 638 -31.75 18.59 -20.70
C LEU A 638 -32.67 19.76 -20.98
N ASP A 639 -33.69 19.91 -20.17
CA ASP A 639 -34.57 21.07 -20.22
C ASP A 639 -34.06 22.20 -19.33
N TYR A 640 -33.42 23.19 -19.96
CA TYR A 640 -32.86 24.34 -19.25
C TYR A 640 -33.95 25.26 -18.65
N GLU A 641 -35.19 25.21 -19.12
CA GLU A 641 -36.28 26.03 -18.58
C GLU A 641 -36.73 25.59 -17.19
N GLU A 642 -36.55 24.31 -16.84
CA GLU A 642 -36.82 23.82 -15.48
C GLU A 642 -35.72 24.23 -14.46
N PHE A 643 -34.57 24.71 -14.92
CA PHE A 643 -33.45 25.06 -14.09
C PHE A 643 -33.53 26.50 -13.56
N LYS A 644 -34.60 26.82 -12.85
CA LYS A 644 -34.80 28.14 -12.24
C LYS A 644 -34.23 28.14 -10.82
N ILE A 645 -33.09 28.78 -10.62
CA ILE A 645 -32.58 29.07 -9.26
C ILE A 645 -33.51 30.12 -8.65
N LYS A 646 -34.23 29.77 -7.59
CA LYS A 646 -35.07 30.72 -6.88
C LYS A 646 -34.25 31.89 -6.37
N LYS A 647 -34.73 33.10 -6.66
CA LYS A 647 -34.16 34.37 -6.18
C LYS A 647 -33.99 34.35 -4.66
N GLY A 648 -32.84 34.79 -4.15
CA GLY A 648 -32.59 34.93 -2.72
C GLY A 648 -31.88 33.75 -2.01
N TYR A 649 -31.38 32.78 -2.77
CA TYR A 649 -30.62 31.71 -2.16
C TYR A 649 -29.23 32.20 -1.74
N LYS A 650 -28.98 32.26 -0.41
CA LYS A 650 -27.71 32.70 0.16
C LYS A 650 -26.73 31.53 0.23
N ASN A 651 -25.53 31.75 -0.27
CA ASN A 651 -24.42 30.78 -0.11
C ASN A 651 -23.67 31.12 1.18
N ARG A 652 -23.91 30.33 2.24
CA ARG A 652 -23.32 30.57 3.55
C ARG A 652 -21.79 30.56 3.52
N ASN A 653 -21.15 29.76 2.69
CA ASN A 653 -19.69 29.71 2.61
C ASN A 653 -19.14 31.01 2.00
N ALA A 654 -19.81 31.58 1.01
CA ALA A 654 -19.45 32.86 0.45
C ALA A 654 -19.67 34.01 1.45
N GLU A 655 -20.72 33.93 2.27
CA GLU A 655 -21.00 34.91 3.33
C GLU A 655 -19.88 34.85 4.42
N ILE A 656 -19.47 33.66 4.84
CA ILE A 656 -18.38 33.47 5.81
C ILE A 656 -17.07 34.01 5.25
N LEU A 657 -16.69 33.61 4.02
CA LEU A 657 -15.49 34.11 3.38
C LEU A 657 -15.49 35.64 3.25
N ASN A 658 -16.63 36.22 2.88
CA ASN A 658 -16.75 37.67 2.79
C ASN A 658 -16.68 38.36 4.16
N ALA A 659 -17.18 37.73 5.20
CA ALA A 659 -17.05 38.25 6.57
C ALA A 659 -15.58 38.22 7.05
N GLU A 660 -14.85 37.14 6.74
CA GLU A 660 -13.42 37.02 7.03
C GLU A 660 -12.59 38.06 6.27
N LEU A 661 -12.86 38.26 4.98
CA LEU A 661 -12.18 39.28 4.17
C LEU A 661 -12.48 40.69 4.64
N LYS A 662 -13.71 40.98 5.08
CA LYS A 662 -14.07 42.27 5.65
C LYS A 662 -13.27 42.61 6.91
N SER A 663 -12.88 41.60 7.69
CA SER A 663 -12.05 41.81 8.89
C SER A 663 -10.66 42.35 8.58
N ILE A 664 -10.16 42.14 7.35
CA ILE A 664 -8.86 42.64 6.86
C ILE A 664 -9.00 43.81 5.88
N GLY A 665 -10.16 44.41 5.78
CA GLY A 665 -10.40 45.59 4.90
C GLY A 665 -10.60 45.21 3.41
N ALA A 666 -10.97 44.01 3.13
CA ALA A 666 -11.31 43.55 1.79
C ALA A 666 -12.72 42.94 1.75
N HIS A 667 -13.39 42.97 0.61
CA HIS A 667 -14.64 42.26 0.45
C HIS A 667 -14.82 41.74 -0.97
N ILE A 668 -15.64 40.69 -1.08
CA ILE A 668 -15.98 40.10 -2.35
C ILE A 668 -17.41 40.51 -2.73
N ASP A 669 -17.52 41.15 -3.88
CA ASP A 669 -18.79 41.37 -4.55
C ASP A 669 -19.09 40.21 -5.48
N PHE A 670 -20.20 39.53 -5.24
CA PHE A 670 -20.70 38.46 -6.07
C PHE A 670 -21.68 39.09 -7.07
N GLY A 671 -21.15 39.53 -8.21
CA GLY A 671 -21.97 40.01 -9.31
C GLY A 671 -22.46 38.87 -10.19
N PHE A 672 -23.36 39.20 -11.09
CA PHE A 672 -23.84 38.26 -12.09
C PHE A 672 -22.79 37.91 -13.14
N ASP A 673 -21.83 38.80 -13.32
CA ASP A 673 -20.68 38.72 -14.21
C ASP A 673 -19.45 38.03 -13.58
N GLY A 674 -19.58 37.61 -12.33
CA GLY A 674 -18.48 36.91 -11.62
C GLY A 674 -18.27 37.42 -10.21
N MET A 675 -17.09 37.24 -9.73
CA MET A 675 -16.64 37.59 -8.40
C MET A 675 -15.56 38.68 -8.50
N ARG A 676 -15.77 39.81 -7.82
CA ARG A 676 -14.81 40.91 -7.74
C ARG A 676 -14.28 41.03 -6.32
N LEU A 677 -12.96 41.04 -6.17
CA LEU A 677 -12.33 41.36 -4.91
C LEU A 677 -12.07 42.88 -4.86
N ASN A 678 -12.67 43.53 -3.89
CA ASN A 678 -12.46 44.96 -3.63
C ASN A 678 -11.64 45.11 -2.32
N VAL A 679 -10.78 46.09 -2.32
CA VAL A 679 -10.00 46.46 -1.12
C VAL A 679 -10.53 47.82 -0.63
N ASP A 680 -10.78 47.92 0.67
CA ASP A 680 -11.26 49.15 1.27
C ASP A 680 -10.10 50.14 1.38
N THR A 681 -10.19 51.24 0.62
CA THR A 681 -9.14 52.28 0.60
C THR A 681 -9.27 53.29 1.76
N GLY A 682 -10.13 53.03 2.73
CA GLY A 682 -10.36 53.96 3.89
C GLY A 682 -11.27 55.14 3.62
N GLU A 683 -11.65 55.37 2.37
CA GLU A 683 -12.57 56.46 1.99
C GLU A 683 -14.03 56.02 1.95
N THR A 684 -14.31 54.74 2.07
CA THR A 684 -15.68 54.20 2.03
C THR A 684 -16.30 54.25 3.41
N ASN A 685 -17.30 55.11 3.58
CA ASN A 685 -18.12 55.19 4.78
C ASN A 685 -18.72 53.78 5.10
N LEU A 686 -18.50 53.28 6.32
CA LEU A 686 -19.09 52.05 6.85
C LEU A 686 -20.61 51.95 6.64
N TYR A 687 -21.29 53.06 6.47
CA TYR A 687 -22.73 53.14 6.17
C TYR A 687 -23.12 52.66 4.75
N ASN A 688 -22.19 52.69 3.80
CA ASN A 688 -22.44 52.17 2.44
C ASN A 688 -22.33 50.66 2.38
N TYR A 689 -21.79 49.99 3.40
CA TYR A 689 -21.73 48.54 3.50
C TYR A 689 -23.03 47.85 3.91
N GLN A 690 -23.99 48.59 4.43
CA GLN A 690 -25.25 48.00 4.87
C GLN A 690 -26.14 47.59 3.70
N GLY A 691 -25.63 46.90 2.71
CA GLY A 691 -26.46 46.13 1.87
C GLY A 691 -26.54 46.51 0.42
N ALA A 692 -25.80 47.48 -0.07
CA ALA A 692 -25.95 47.94 -1.43
C ALA A 692 -25.54 46.97 -2.53
N SER A 693 -24.48 46.15 -2.28
CA SER A 693 -24.02 45.24 -3.34
C SER A 693 -24.89 43.98 -3.55
N TRP A 694 -25.71 43.65 -2.56
CA TRP A 694 -26.62 42.50 -2.63
C TRP A 694 -27.99 42.86 -3.18
N LEU A 695 -28.27 44.15 -3.25
CA LEU A 695 -29.55 44.74 -3.65
C LEU A 695 -29.42 45.61 -4.88
N ARG A 696 -28.59 45.24 -5.85
CA ARG A 696 -28.78 45.78 -7.18
C ARG A 696 -30.23 45.49 -7.57
N THR A 697 -30.95 46.53 -7.92
CA THR A 697 -32.35 46.37 -8.33
C THR A 697 -32.42 45.37 -9.50
N LYS A 698 -33.53 44.67 -9.62
CA LYS A 698 -33.77 43.76 -10.74
C LYS A 698 -33.49 44.46 -12.09
N GLU A 699 -33.66 45.74 -12.13
CA GLU A 699 -33.44 46.61 -13.31
C GLU A 699 -31.96 46.90 -13.57
N GLU A 700 -31.15 47.13 -12.53
CA GLU A 700 -29.71 47.31 -12.67
C GLU A 700 -29.00 46.02 -13.10
N MET A 701 -29.42 44.88 -12.53
CA MET A 701 -28.90 43.58 -12.93
C MET A 701 -29.30 43.25 -14.39
N ARG A 702 -30.53 43.55 -14.79
CA ARG A 702 -30.98 43.39 -16.18
C ARG A 702 -30.23 44.30 -17.13
N SER A 703 -29.91 45.51 -16.73
CA SER A 703 -29.17 46.45 -17.55
C SER A 703 -27.74 45.95 -17.84
N ILE A 704 -27.01 45.46 -16.80
CA ILE A 704 -25.64 44.94 -16.94
C ILE A 704 -25.64 43.70 -17.84
N LEU A 705 -26.54 42.77 -17.63
CA LEU A 705 -26.64 41.54 -18.41
C LEU A 705 -26.99 41.76 -19.87
N LEU A 706 -27.86 42.73 -20.11
CA LEU A 706 -28.17 43.16 -21.46
C LEU A 706 -26.96 43.73 -22.17
N ASP A 707 -26.16 44.53 -21.47
CA ASP A 707 -24.96 45.11 -22.06
C ASP A 707 -23.92 44.03 -22.37
N ASP A 708 -23.69 43.07 -21.46
CA ASP A 708 -22.72 41.98 -21.67
C ASP A 708 -23.09 41.02 -22.80
N LEU A 709 -24.40 40.80 -23.04
CA LEU A 709 -24.87 39.91 -24.09
C LEU A 709 -25.09 40.61 -25.43
N LEU A 710 -25.67 41.78 -25.38
CA LEU A 710 -26.16 42.45 -26.58
C LEU A 710 -25.14 43.41 -27.19
N LEU A 711 -24.30 44.03 -26.35
CA LEU A 711 -23.26 44.96 -26.81
C LEU A 711 -22.30 44.33 -27.85
N PRO A 712 -21.75 43.13 -27.62
CA PRO A 712 -20.90 42.47 -28.60
C PRO A 712 -21.66 42.13 -29.88
N GLN A 713 -22.89 41.67 -29.76
CA GLN A 713 -23.70 41.29 -30.91
C GLN A 713 -24.12 42.53 -31.72
N PHE A 714 -24.54 43.59 -31.04
CA PHE A 714 -24.88 44.84 -31.67
C PHE A 714 -23.65 45.48 -32.33
N ARG A 715 -22.48 45.46 -31.67
CA ARG A 715 -21.24 46.01 -32.21
C ARG A 715 -20.80 45.31 -33.50
N ASN A 716 -20.96 43.99 -33.54
CA ASN A 716 -20.64 43.19 -34.73
C ASN A 716 -21.61 43.44 -35.91
N ALA A 717 -22.87 43.81 -35.63
CA ALA A 717 -23.90 44.07 -36.62
C ALA A 717 -24.00 45.55 -37.01
N TYR A 718 -23.39 46.45 -36.25
CA TYR A 718 -23.55 47.90 -36.42
C TYR A 718 -22.67 48.42 -37.57
N ASN A 719 -23.33 48.96 -38.59
CA ASN A 719 -22.70 49.56 -39.78
C ASN A 719 -22.80 51.10 -39.82
N GLY A 720 -23.25 51.72 -38.69
CA GLY A 720 -23.45 53.18 -38.64
C GLY A 720 -22.18 53.95 -38.25
N LYS A 721 -22.31 55.26 -38.11
CA LYS A 721 -21.18 56.12 -37.67
C LYS A 721 -20.94 55.94 -36.16
N GLU A 722 -19.66 55.87 -35.79
CA GLU A 722 -19.27 55.61 -34.39
C GLU A 722 -19.80 56.64 -33.37
N LYS A 723 -20.09 57.87 -33.81
CA LYS A 723 -20.70 58.93 -33.00
C LYS A 723 -22.15 58.64 -32.60
N ASP A 724 -22.84 57.82 -33.35
CA ASP A 724 -24.24 57.50 -33.13
C ASP A 724 -24.45 56.14 -32.47
N PHE A 725 -23.34 55.39 -32.25
CA PHE A 725 -23.38 54.04 -31.73
C PHE A 725 -24.11 53.93 -30.41
N ASP A 726 -23.74 54.70 -29.41
CA ASP A 726 -24.36 54.66 -28.08
C ASP A 726 -25.84 54.95 -28.08
N LYS A 727 -26.23 55.90 -28.93
CA LYS A 727 -27.65 56.32 -29.08
C LYS A 727 -28.47 55.21 -29.72
N GLU A 728 -27.94 54.58 -30.76
CA GLU A 728 -28.62 53.48 -31.44
C GLU A 728 -28.59 52.20 -30.65
N TYR A 729 -27.51 51.94 -29.90
CA TYR A 729 -27.46 50.82 -28.95
C TYR A 729 -28.49 50.95 -27.84
N GLN A 730 -28.66 52.13 -27.24
CA GLN A 730 -29.70 52.37 -26.23
C GLN A 730 -31.11 52.22 -26.78
N LYS A 731 -31.33 52.55 -28.07
CA LYS A 731 -32.58 52.30 -28.75
C LYS A 731 -32.82 50.82 -28.95
N PHE A 732 -31.85 50.09 -29.46
CA PHE A 732 -31.88 48.64 -29.63
C PHE A 732 -32.16 47.93 -28.31
N LYS A 733 -31.49 48.34 -27.25
CA LYS A 733 -31.66 47.79 -25.89
C LYS A 733 -33.08 47.95 -25.36
N LYS A 734 -33.76 49.05 -25.70
CA LYS A 734 -35.15 49.29 -25.34
C LYS A 734 -36.17 48.48 -26.17
N GLU A 735 -35.82 48.12 -27.38
CA GLU A 735 -36.68 47.37 -28.29
C GLU A 735 -36.75 45.87 -27.96
N ILE A 736 -35.78 45.37 -27.17
CA ILE A 736 -35.78 43.98 -26.75
C ILE A 736 -36.87 43.74 -25.69
N SER A 737 -37.78 42.84 -26.01
CA SER A 737 -38.92 42.55 -25.14
C SER A 737 -38.52 42.05 -23.76
N GLN A 738 -39.23 42.46 -22.74
CA GLN A 738 -39.05 42.05 -21.36
C GLN A 738 -39.18 40.54 -21.18
N GLU A 739 -40.02 39.88 -21.99
CA GLU A 739 -40.19 38.42 -22.01
C GLU A 739 -38.95 37.67 -22.49
N ALA A 740 -38.24 38.19 -23.49
CA ALA A 740 -37.00 37.56 -23.96
C ALA A 740 -35.89 37.61 -22.90
N ILE A 741 -35.85 38.69 -22.12
CA ILE A 741 -34.91 38.87 -21.02
C ILE A 741 -35.22 37.91 -19.87
N ASP A 742 -36.49 37.78 -19.51
CA ASP A 742 -36.92 36.90 -18.42
C ASP A 742 -36.69 35.42 -18.75
N LYS A 743 -36.78 35.02 -20.01
CA LYS A 743 -36.43 33.67 -20.47
C LYS A 743 -34.94 33.34 -20.37
N PHE A 744 -34.06 34.32 -20.59
CA PHE A 744 -32.63 34.11 -20.54
C PHE A 744 -32.06 34.12 -19.13
N TYR A 745 -32.72 34.69 -18.13
CA TYR A 745 -32.14 35.05 -16.83
C TYR A 745 -32.86 34.51 -15.60
N LEU A 746 -33.86 33.72 -15.83
CA LEU A 746 -34.53 33.04 -14.74
C LEU A 746 -34.27 31.57 -14.77
#